data_1d910eced81fd3527e5dfa02a2b78f87
#
_entry.id   1d910eced81fd3527e5dfa02a2b78f87
#
_cell.length_a   1.000
_cell.length_b   1.000
_cell.length_c   1.000
_cell.angle_alpha   90.00
_cell.angle_beta   90.00
_cell.angle_gamma   90.00
#
_symmetry.space_group_name_H-M   'P 1'
#
loop_
_entity.id
_entity.type
_entity.pdbx_description
1 polymer ?
#
loop_
_entity_poly.entity_id
_entity_poly.type
_entity_poly.pdbx_seq_one_letter_code
_entity_poly.pdbx_strand_id
1 'polypeptide(L)'
;MASHRDLLRELCRLCGNKRAVEAGRTPIAKDAYEKTIRQALSIQTKDEDDDIFPPFICILCERKLARFKSLQRKKKACTVNIILKEYKEHNGECEICKNGILPIDDIFEAGKKAAEEHGLSSSRQHDRMLFFSIVVQGKKISVPKSTTIYNDGTWDVTVVGKDLSSWASSIPKILNTKVIVELVSMVASAKICQGNADYVEYVRKHTFRNYTIDSHLSEETVRHIACKGLVVDGDRCSVCKTTRSDLNSMQNRKKESTPMKSRVSSHTRLNTLTKKQLIFRAKEIQKNRKNLKLKHNRLQEKVRTIFQKESVEMAHQKNADIETIVDNAAEEIQDNLKDNSPQKLLWEEQLKARKMKDRRSIRWHPSIIRWAIAIHSKSPASYKLIKDSGLLMLPAVGTLHKYTHYTDAKTGVHQDVIDQFVSGIKFSNDSQRNVSLLCDEMKIHSGVVYSASTGSLLGFVDVGSINNELRAFENKMESNNELASHAFMIMVRCIFLSHKQAVALFPTSSLRSGDLYDCILQTVSAVETAGLKVRAIVSDGATCNRKFYKLCMQSTGNFSVNPFDEERKIYFFCDVPHLLKTARNNLENAGFNRKSRNLQFGDKHIRWTHLVRLFEWDSGSDLRLLPKLSPEHLYLTPSLRMRVKLAAQVLSKSVSNAFRVMSQETGDTSTEGTREFVEMFDKFFDCLNVTTKSEGERKRNVNLLPYRDVNDERFEWLKDVFLKYISDWEESIASTPNLKAIERERRCISKETRDGLRITVNSFVALTKELLVEDGVEYVLSEKFSQDPIEEYFSKQRHAGGSGDNPGIDQVANNMLTFQVAGAAVVASKYGNVTKRLANDDIDQLPLPKKKKK
;
A
#
# COMPACT_ATOMS: atom_id res chain seq x y z
N MET A 1 3.96 -61.42 26.86
CA MET A 1 3.14 -60.47 27.71
C MET A 1 4.11 -59.57 28.41
N ALA A 2 3.97 -58.25 28.25
CA ALA A 2 4.72 -57.31 29.05
C ALA A 2 4.34 -57.43 30.51
N SER A 3 5.26 -57.53 31.45
CA SER A 3 4.98 -57.60 32.88
C SER A 3 4.34 -56.29 33.37
N HIS A 4 3.57 -56.32 34.44
CA HIS A 4 3.03 -55.10 35.07
C HIS A 4 4.11 -54.03 35.27
N ARG A 5 5.32 -54.46 35.63
CA ARG A 5 6.51 -53.62 35.80
C ARG A 5 6.99 -52.98 34.49
N ASP A 6 6.84 -53.67 33.38
CA ASP A 6 7.19 -53.13 32.06
C ASP A 6 6.19 -52.05 31.62
N LEU A 7 4.91 -52.24 31.93
CA LEU A 7 3.85 -51.24 31.67
C LEU A 7 4.04 -49.99 32.53
N LEU A 8 4.44 -50.10 33.79
CA LEU A 8 4.75 -48.98 34.65
C LEU A 8 5.95 -48.17 34.17
N ARG A 9 6.96 -48.82 33.59
CA ARG A 9 8.09 -48.12 32.96
C ARG A 9 7.72 -47.22 31.78
N GLU A 10 6.58 -47.46 31.12
CA GLU A 10 6.10 -46.60 30.05
C GLU A 10 5.30 -45.38 30.50
N LEU A 11 4.91 -45.33 31.77
CA LEU A 11 4.08 -44.27 32.32
C LEU A 11 4.89 -43.21 33.06
N CYS A 12 4.28 -42.02 33.21
CA CYS A 12 4.85 -40.93 34.00
C CYS A 12 4.40 -41.02 35.45
N ARG A 13 5.35 -41.01 36.40
CA ARG A 13 5.05 -41.07 37.87
C ARG A 13 4.09 -39.95 38.32
N LEU A 14 4.15 -38.77 37.71
CA LEU A 14 3.39 -37.62 38.17
C LEU A 14 2.02 -37.51 37.51
N CYS A 15 1.93 -37.51 36.17
CA CYS A 15 0.67 -37.28 35.47
C CYS A 15 0.01 -38.55 34.90
N GLY A 16 0.64 -39.72 35.04
CA GLY A 16 0.09 -40.97 34.52
C GLY A 16 0.07 -41.15 33.00
N ASN A 17 0.46 -40.15 32.20
CA ASN A 17 0.46 -40.24 30.77
C ASN A 17 1.62 -41.13 30.28
N LYS A 18 1.42 -41.81 29.14
CA LYS A 18 2.44 -42.58 28.48
C LYS A 18 3.61 -41.66 28.09
N ARG A 19 4.84 -42.08 28.33
CA ARG A 19 6.05 -41.31 28.00
C ARG A 19 6.31 -41.42 26.48
N ALA A 20 6.53 -40.28 25.82
CA ALA A 20 7.06 -40.31 24.46
C ALA A 20 8.51 -40.79 24.51
N VAL A 21 8.83 -41.87 23.84
CA VAL A 21 10.19 -42.38 23.63
C VAL A 21 10.77 -41.66 22.42
N GLU A 22 11.51 -40.59 22.62
CA GLU A 22 12.32 -40.00 21.55
C GLU A 22 13.58 -40.85 21.37
N ALA A 23 13.83 -41.31 20.14
CA ALA A 23 15.00 -42.11 19.79
C ALA A 23 16.29 -41.37 20.22
N GLY A 24 17.09 -41.97 21.08
CA GLY A 24 18.39 -41.45 21.56
C GLY A 24 18.37 -40.67 22.89
N ARG A 25 17.22 -40.50 23.56
CA ARG A 25 17.16 -39.88 24.89
C ARG A 25 17.00 -40.91 26.03
N THR A 26 17.83 -40.80 27.03
CA THR A 26 17.71 -41.60 28.27
C THR A 26 16.43 -41.22 29.04
N PRO A 27 15.69 -42.19 29.61
CA PRO A 27 14.53 -41.92 30.44
C PRO A 27 14.90 -41.06 31.67
N ILE A 28 14.01 -40.11 32.01
CA ILE A 28 14.24 -39.19 33.12
C ILE A 28 13.78 -39.86 34.43
N ALA A 29 14.71 -40.29 35.26
CA ALA A 29 14.40 -40.93 36.53
C ALA A 29 13.68 -39.94 37.49
N LYS A 30 12.64 -40.41 38.22
CA LYS A 30 11.91 -39.60 39.21
C LYS A 30 12.84 -39.10 40.34
N ASP A 31 13.82 -39.88 40.73
CA ASP A 31 14.76 -39.58 41.83
C ASP A 31 15.71 -38.40 41.52
N ALA A 32 16.01 -38.18 40.24
CA ALA A 32 16.78 -37.01 39.81
C ALA A 32 16.09 -35.67 40.13
N TYR A 33 14.80 -35.69 40.31
CA TYR A 33 13.98 -34.51 40.61
C TYR A 33 13.33 -34.56 42.00
N GLU A 34 13.65 -35.52 42.88
CA GLU A 34 13.03 -35.76 44.19
C GLU A 34 12.85 -34.47 45.01
N LYS A 35 13.96 -33.74 45.28
CA LYS A 35 13.90 -32.50 46.06
C LYS A 35 12.93 -31.47 45.47
N THR A 36 12.89 -31.38 44.13
CA THR A 36 12.05 -30.44 43.42
C THR A 36 10.56 -30.87 43.42
N ILE A 37 10.34 -32.16 43.28
CA ILE A 37 8.98 -32.77 43.36
C ILE A 37 8.41 -32.56 44.77
N ARG A 38 9.18 -32.84 45.80
CA ARG A 38 8.79 -32.65 47.21
C ARG A 38 8.42 -31.19 47.50
N GLN A 39 9.25 -30.27 47.02
CA GLN A 39 9.01 -28.82 47.23
C GLN A 39 7.82 -28.27 46.41
N ALA A 40 7.59 -28.82 45.23
CA ALA A 40 6.59 -28.32 44.32
C ALA A 40 5.21 -28.96 44.48
N LEU A 41 5.16 -30.23 44.88
CA LEU A 41 3.95 -31.06 44.89
C LEU A 41 3.67 -31.72 46.22
N SER A 42 4.57 -31.56 47.23
CA SER A 42 4.45 -32.12 48.60
C SER A 42 4.37 -33.66 48.65
N ILE A 43 4.92 -34.35 47.65
CA ILE A 43 5.00 -35.82 47.59
C ILE A 43 6.48 -36.27 47.70
N GLN A 44 6.68 -37.41 48.32
CA GLN A 44 8.02 -38.03 48.44
C GLN A 44 8.08 -39.18 47.43
N THR A 45 9.07 -39.17 46.54
CA THR A 45 9.25 -40.19 45.49
C THR A 45 10.47 -41.08 45.71
N LYS A 46 11.22 -40.82 46.78
CA LYS A 46 12.38 -41.64 47.16
C LYS A 46 11.89 -42.88 47.88
N ASP A 47 12.49 -44.02 47.58
CA ASP A 47 12.12 -45.31 48.15
C ASP A 47 10.72 -45.80 47.84
N GLU A 48 10.08 -45.29 46.77
CA GLU A 48 8.79 -45.83 46.27
C GLU A 48 9.00 -47.18 45.61
N ASP A 49 8.08 -48.11 45.85
CA ASP A 49 8.11 -49.43 45.25
C ASP A 49 7.86 -49.36 43.72
N ASP A 50 8.82 -49.82 42.92
CA ASP A 50 8.80 -49.85 41.46
C ASP A 50 7.75 -50.87 40.91
N ASP A 51 7.16 -51.69 41.74
CA ASP A 51 6.04 -52.58 41.39
C ASP A 51 4.68 -51.87 41.50
N ILE A 52 4.63 -50.70 42.17
CA ILE A 52 3.44 -49.87 42.31
C ILE A 52 3.58 -48.56 41.54
N PHE A 53 4.75 -47.94 41.54
CA PHE A 53 4.95 -46.60 41.02
C PHE A 53 5.89 -46.57 39.82
N PRO A 54 5.53 -45.83 38.74
CA PRO A 54 6.43 -45.62 37.63
C PRO A 54 7.79 -45.04 38.05
N PRO A 55 8.93 -45.60 37.57
CA PRO A 55 10.27 -45.12 37.91
C PRO A 55 10.69 -43.84 37.21
N PHE A 56 9.92 -43.36 36.21
CA PHE A 56 10.29 -42.23 35.35
C PHE A 56 9.24 -41.15 35.30
N ILE A 57 9.63 -39.94 34.91
CA ILE A 57 8.74 -38.82 34.63
C ILE A 57 8.80 -38.43 33.13
N CYS A 58 7.70 -37.86 32.58
CA CYS A 58 7.68 -37.41 31.21
C CYS A 58 8.32 -36.01 31.03
N ILE A 59 8.76 -35.70 29.82
CA ILE A 59 9.40 -34.42 29.43
C ILE A 59 8.57 -33.20 29.83
N LEU A 60 7.24 -33.28 29.73
CA LEU A 60 6.36 -32.16 30.07
C LEU A 60 6.37 -31.88 31.59
N CYS A 61 6.37 -32.93 32.42
CA CYS A 61 6.47 -32.80 33.88
C CYS A 61 7.85 -32.30 34.28
N GLU A 62 8.92 -32.82 33.67
CA GLU A 62 10.28 -32.32 33.84
C GLU A 62 10.40 -30.84 33.57
N ARG A 63 9.92 -30.36 32.41
CA ARG A 63 9.96 -28.93 32.05
C ARG A 63 9.22 -28.05 33.07
N LYS A 64 8.09 -28.51 33.60
CA LYS A 64 7.35 -27.80 34.66
C LYS A 64 8.15 -27.71 35.96
N LEU A 65 8.79 -28.79 36.36
CA LEU A 65 9.65 -28.84 37.53
C LEU A 65 10.95 -28.01 37.37
N ALA A 66 11.58 -28.07 36.23
CA ALA A 66 12.76 -27.26 35.90
C ALA A 66 12.44 -25.75 35.94
N ARG A 67 11.25 -25.36 35.41
CA ARG A 67 10.76 -23.98 35.50
C ARG A 67 10.51 -23.56 36.96
N PHE A 68 9.91 -24.40 37.77
CA PHE A 68 9.72 -24.16 39.20
C PHE A 68 11.04 -23.94 39.92
N LYS A 69 12.02 -24.82 39.73
CA LYS A 69 13.38 -24.72 40.29
C LYS A 69 14.08 -23.40 39.87
N SER A 70 13.89 -22.99 38.63
CA SER A 70 14.46 -21.71 38.13
C SER A 70 13.80 -20.49 38.78
N LEU A 71 12.48 -20.50 38.98
CA LEU A 71 11.73 -19.41 39.61
C LEU A 71 12.01 -19.31 41.11
N GLN A 72 12.16 -20.44 41.78
CA GLN A 72 12.60 -20.51 43.22
C GLN A 72 13.97 -19.86 43.41
N ARG A 73 14.97 -20.18 42.57
CA ARG A 73 16.28 -19.54 42.61
C ARG A 73 16.21 -18.00 42.44
N LYS A 74 15.17 -17.49 41.76
CA LYS A 74 14.93 -16.05 41.60
C LYS A 74 14.04 -15.45 42.70
N LYS A 75 13.76 -16.19 43.79
CA LYS A 75 12.84 -15.79 44.90
C LYS A 75 11.47 -15.30 44.44
N LYS A 76 10.93 -15.88 43.36
CA LYS A 76 9.57 -15.55 42.85
C LYS A 76 8.61 -16.65 43.32
N ALA A 77 7.44 -16.24 43.85
CA ALA A 77 6.36 -17.17 44.17
C ALA A 77 5.87 -17.86 42.87
N CYS A 78 5.78 -19.18 42.92
CA CYS A 78 5.30 -19.98 41.79
C CYS A 78 4.68 -21.28 42.28
N THR A 79 3.64 -21.73 41.58
CA THR A 79 2.99 -23.03 41.77
C THR A 79 3.20 -23.89 40.52
N VAL A 80 3.22 -25.22 40.71
CA VAL A 80 3.32 -26.19 39.61
C VAL A 80 1.95 -26.80 39.37
N ASN A 81 1.40 -26.60 38.19
CA ASN A 81 0.12 -27.20 37.83
C ASN A 81 0.36 -28.55 37.14
N ILE A 82 0.46 -29.63 37.94
CA ILE A 82 0.50 -31.01 37.49
C ILE A 82 -0.64 -31.71 38.22
N ILE A 83 -1.58 -32.31 37.47
CA ILE A 83 -2.60 -33.18 38.04
C ILE A 83 -1.95 -34.51 38.34
N LEU A 84 -1.86 -34.86 39.62
CA LEU A 84 -1.20 -36.09 40.07
C LEU A 84 -2.09 -37.29 39.79
N LYS A 85 -1.52 -38.36 39.25
CA LYS A 85 -2.17 -39.66 39.11
C LYS A 85 -1.85 -40.50 40.36
N GLU A 86 -2.89 -41.07 40.93
CA GLU A 86 -2.79 -42.07 42.02
C GLU A 86 -2.48 -43.44 41.43
N TYR A 87 -1.56 -44.15 42.06
CA TYR A 87 -1.18 -45.53 41.75
C TYR A 87 -1.51 -46.41 42.94
N LYS A 88 -2.06 -47.60 42.67
CA LYS A 88 -2.49 -48.57 43.69
C LYS A 88 -1.74 -49.89 43.50
N GLU A 89 -1.66 -50.68 44.55
CA GLU A 89 -1.06 -52.02 44.51
C GLU A 89 -1.68 -52.89 43.40
N HIS A 90 -0.84 -53.75 42.82
CA HIS A 90 -1.25 -54.65 41.75
C HIS A 90 -2.20 -55.76 42.30
N ASN A 91 -3.40 -55.82 41.73
CA ASN A 91 -4.39 -56.86 42.03
C ASN A 91 -5.08 -57.36 40.76
N GLY A 92 -5.96 -58.35 40.87
CA GLY A 92 -6.69 -58.95 39.73
C GLY A 92 -7.57 -57.96 38.95
N GLU A 93 -7.82 -56.75 39.50
CA GLU A 93 -8.59 -55.68 38.84
C GLU A 93 -7.74 -54.43 38.48
N CYS A 94 -6.47 -54.61 38.35
CA CYS A 94 -5.52 -53.53 38.08
C CYS A 94 -5.84 -52.81 36.75
N GLU A 95 -6.18 -51.52 36.80
CA GLU A 95 -6.52 -50.70 35.65
C GLU A 95 -5.37 -50.60 34.61
N ILE A 96 -4.13 -50.68 35.09
CA ILE A 96 -2.95 -50.61 34.23
C ILE A 96 -2.83 -51.87 33.38
N CYS A 97 -3.06 -53.03 34.01
CA CYS A 97 -3.05 -54.30 33.30
C CYS A 97 -4.28 -54.54 32.44
N LYS A 98 -5.49 -54.12 32.88
CA LYS A 98 -6.73 -54.17 32.09
C LYS A 98 -6.66 -53.26 30.84
N ASN A 99 -6.05 -52.12 30.93
CA ASN A 99 -5.88 -51.23 29.75
C ASN A 99 -4.70 -51.64 28.81
N GLY A 100 -3.86 -52.56 29.25
CA GLY A 100 -2.72 -53.03 28.45
C GLY A 100 -2.87 -54.44 27.84
N ILE A 101 -3.91 -55.21 28.15
CA ILE A 101 -4.08 -56.61 27.70
C ILE A 101 -5.60 -56.82 27.43
N LEU A 102 -6.07 -56.28 26.30
CA LEU A 102 -7.29 -56.88 25.70
C LEU A 102 -6.82 -58.09 24.86
N PRO A 103 -7.52 -59.24 24.90
CA PRO A 103 -7.27 -60.32 23.97
C PRO A 103 -7.42 -59.80 22.56
N ILE A 104 -6.41 -59.96 21.73
CA ILE A 104 -6.41 -59.44 20.35
C ILE A 104 -7.59 -60.03 19.54
N ASP A 105 -8.05 -61.18 19.94
CA ASP A 105 -9.23 -61.84 19.40
C ASP A 105 -10.53 -61.06 19.64
N ASP A 106 -10.72 -60.46 20.81
CA ASP A 106 -11.89 -59.63 21.11
C ASP A 106 -11.86 -58.33 20.30
N ILE A 107 -10.67 -57.77 20.07
CA ILE A 107 -10.50 -56.58 19.19
C ILE A 107 -10.85 -56.95 17.75
N PHE A 108 -10.37 -58.10 17.29
CA PHE A 108 -10.67 -58.61 15.94
C PHE A 108 -12.16 -58.90 15.74
N GLU A 109 -12.84 -59.53 16.68
CA GLU A 109 -14.28 -59.82 16.59
C GLU A 109 -15.11 -58.52 16.62
N ALA A 110 -14.73 -57.54 17.47
CA ALA A 110 -15.39 -56.24 17.52
C ALA A 110 -15.17 -55.48 16.18
N GLY A 111 -13.95 -55.52 15.65
CA GLY A 111 -13.65 -54.94 14.34
C GLY A 111 -14.38 -55.61 13.19
N LYS A 112 -14.52 -56.95 13.21
CA LYS A 112 -15.25 -57.73 12.21
C LYS A 112 -16.74 -57.34 12.20
N LYS A 113 -17.36 -57.28 13.35
CA LYS A 113 -18.75 -56.89 13.51
C LYS A 113 -18.98 -55.46 12.98
N ALA A 114 -18.11 -54.49 13.36
CA ALA A 114 -18.18 -53.12 12.83
C ALA A 114 -17.97 -53.04 11.31
N ALA A 115 -17.09 -53.88 10.74
CA ALA A 115 -16.86 -53.95 9.32
C ALA A 115 -18.08 -54.50 8.54
N GLU A 116 -18.75 -55.53 9.06
CA GLU A 116 -19.99 -56.07 8.51
C GLU A 116 -21.13 -55.03 8.56
N GLU A 117 -21.30 -54.30 9.68
CA GLU A 117 -22.27 -53.22 9.81
C GLU A 117 -22.08 -52.07 8.79
N HIS A 118 -20.84 -51.86 8.39
CA HIS A 118 -20.50 -50.77 7.46
C HIS A 118 -20.17 -51.25 6.02
N GLY A 119 -20.43 -52.51 5.68
CA GLY A 119 -20.24 -53.08 4.36
C GLY A 119 -18.77 -53.21 3.94
N LEU A 120 -17.87 -53.33 4.89
CA LEU A 120 -16.46 -53.68 4.61
C LEU A 120 -16.26 -55.20 4.73
N SER A 121 -15.36 -55.73 3.91
CA SER A 121 -14.91 -57.14 4.01
C SER A 121 -13.79 -57.23 5.06
N SER A 122 -13.68 -58.37 5.72
CA SER A 122 -12.61 -58.67 6.64
C SER A 122 -11.83 -59.93 6.24
N SER A 123 -10.53 -59.94 6.50
CA SER A 123 -9.65 -61.12 6.25
C SER A 123 -8.65 -61.19 7.41
N ARG A 124 -8.57 -62.37 8.06
CA ARG A 124 -7.59 -62.63 9.10
C ARG A 124 -6.39 -63.38 8.54
N GLN A 125 -5.21 -62.92 8.85
CA GLN A 125 -3.91 -63.54 8.62
C GLN A 125 -3.27 -63.90 9.96
N HIS A 126 -2.17 -64.64 9.95
CA HIS A 126 -1.54 -65.12 11.18
C HIS A 126 -1.06 -63.98 12.12
N ASP A 127 -0.64 -62.85 11.57
CA ASP A 127 -0.03 -61.74 12.29
C ASP A 127 -0.87 -60.44 12.31
N ARG A 128 -1.97 -60.45 11.52
CA ARG A 128 -2.80 -59.27 11.34
C ARG A 128 -4.24 -59.55 10.92
N MET A 129 -5.11 -58.56 11.06
CA MET A 129 -6.43 -58.55 10.46
C MET A 129 -6.62 -57.35 9.56
N LEU A 130 -7.21 -57.54 8.41
CA LEU A 130 -7.52 -56.52 7.40
C LEU A 130 -9.03 -56.29 7.34
N PHE A 131 -9.43 -55.02 7.32
CA PHE A 131 -10.79 -54.55 7.00
C PHE A 131 -10.67 -53.71 5.72
N PHE A 132 -11.45 -54.03 4.68
CA PHE A 132 -11.26 -53.40 3.39
C PHE A 132 -12.56 -53.35 2.59
N SER A 133 -12.66 -52.28 1.73
CA SER A 133 -13.71 -52.21 0.72
C SER A 133 -13.29 -52.88 -0.54
N ILE A 134 -14.19 -53.65 -1.15
CA ILE A 134 -13.98 -54.29 -2.48
C ILE A 134 -14.85 -53.58 -3.49
N VAL A 135 -14.23 -53.21 -4.64
CA VAL A 135 -14.98 -52.78 -5.82
C VAL A 135 -14.64 -53.71 -6.94
N VAL A 136 -15.66 -54.40 -7.47
CA VAL A 136 -15.55 -55.37 -8.58
C VAL A 136 -16.16 -54.73 -9.81
N GLN A 137 -15.40 -54.67 -10.89
CA GLN A 137 -15.88 -54.20 -12.18
C GLN A 137 -15.35 -55.12 -13.30
N GLY A 138 -16.24 -55.92 -13.84
CA GLY A 138 -15.89 -56.99 -14.78
C GLY A 138 -14.94 -58.00 -14.14
N LYS A 139 -13.76 -58.20 -14.74
CA LYS A 139 -12.71 -59.10 -14.20
C LYS A 139 -11.73 -58.41 -13.25
N LYS A 140 -11.85 -57.13 -13.01
CA LYS A 140 -10.92 -56.34 -12.15
C LYS A 140 -11.49 -56.19 -10.74
N ILE A 141 -10.68 -56.55 -9.76
CA ILE A 141 -10.98 -56.33 -8.32
C ILE A 141 -10.03 -55.25 -7.82
N SER A 142 -10.54 -54.27 -7.13
CA SER A 142 -9.75 -53.22 -6.51
C SER A 142 -10.13 -53.04 -5.05
N VAL A 143 -9.16 -52.61 -4.23
CA VAL A 143 -9.32 -52.32 -2.80
C VAL A 143 -9.05 -50.84 -2.57
N PRO A 144 -10.05 -49.97 -2.67
CA PRO A 144 -9.87 -48.53 -2.60
C PRO A 144 -9.47 -48.01 -1.20
N LYS A 145 -9.89 -48.72 -0.16
CA LYS A 145 -9.55 -48.36 1.24
C LYS A 145 -9.44 -49.61 2.09
N SER A 146 -8.47 -49.63 3.00
CA SER A 146 -8.24 -50.72 3.94
C SER A 146 -7.66 -50.19 5.25
N THR A 147 -7.91 -50.93 6.29
CA THR A 147 -7.28 -50.81 7.61
C THR A 147 -6.66 -52.14 7.97
N THR A 148 -5.39 -52.13 8.34
CA THR A 148 -4.66 -53.28 8.85
C THR A 148 -4.40 -53.14 10.33
N ILE A 149 -4.72 -54.14 11.09
CA ILE A 149 -4.50 -54.21 12.54
C ILE A 149 -3.54 -55.39 12.79
N TYR A 150 -2.48 -55.09 13.53
CA TYR A 150 -1.45 -56.03 13.87
C TYR A 150 -1.68 -56.66 15.25
N ASN A 151 -1.09 -57.80 15.50
CA ASN A 151 -1.20 -58.52 16.77
C ASN A 151 -0.63 -57.75 17.96
N ASP A 152 0.19 -56.71 17.74
CA ASP A 152 0.70 -55.79 18.77
C ASP A 152 -0.29 -54.68 19.13
N GLY A 153 -1.48 -54.67 18.52
CA GLY A 153 -2.51 -53.64 18.72
C GLY A 153 -2.25 -52.36 17.92
N THR A 154 -1.20 -52.30 17.08
CA THR A 154 -0.98 -51.18 16.16
C THR A 154 -1.83 -51.32 14.92
N TRP A 155 -1.99 -50.22 14.19
CA TRP A 155 -2.86 -50.20 12.99
C TRP A 155 -2.34 -49.22 11.94
N ASP A 156 -2.65 -49.52 10.67
CA ASP A 156 -2.40 -48.70 9.51
C ASP A 156 -3.67 -48.48 8.69
N VAL A 157 -3.82 -47.33 8.06
CA VAL A 157 -4.90 -47.00 7.14
C VAL A 157 -4.36 -46.69 5.77
N THR A 158 -4.85 -47.42 4.75
CA THR A 158 -4.46 -47.19 3.35
C THR A 158 -5.67 -46.76 2.53
N VAL A 159 -5.55 -45.71 1.77
CA VAL A 159 -6.59 -45.22 0.84
C VAL A 159 -5.97 -44.97 -0.54
N VAL A 160 -6.51 -45.63 -1.55
CA VAL A 160 -6.05 -45.57 -2.95
C VAL A 160 -4.53 -45.82 -3.04
N GLY A 161 -4.06 -46.88 -2.33
CA GLY A 161 -2.65 -47.26 -2.29
C GLY A 161 -1.69 -46.31 -1.53
N LYS A 162 -2.21 -45.37 -0.79
CA LYS A 162 -1.42 -44.41 0.01
C LYS A 162 -1.63 -44.64 1.50
N ASP A 163 -0.55 -44.66 2.27
CA ASP A 163 -0.62 -44.65 3.71
C ASP A 163 -1.19 -43.32 4.23
N LEU A 164 -2.27 -43.44 4.99
CA LEU A 164 -2.98 -42.30 5.61
C LEU A 164 -3.18 -42.50 7.12
N SER A 165 -2.33 -43.26 7.78
CA SER A 165 -2.39 -43.49 9.24
C SER A 165 -2.34 -42.16 10.00
N SER A 166 -1.68 -41.13 9.46
CA SER A 166 -1.66 -39.77 10.02
C SER A 166 -3.02 -39.04 9.95
N TRP A 167 -3.93 -39.42 9.07
CA TRP A 167 -5.26 -38.85 8.97
C TRP A 167 -6.16 -39.28 10.14
N ALA A 168 -5.96 -40.48 10.65
CA ALA A 168 -6.63 -41.01 11.81
C ALA A 168 -5.91 -40.72 13.13
N SER A 169 -5.12 -39.65 13.20
CA SER A 169 -4.28 -39.29 14.36
C SER A 169 -5.06 -38.98 15.66
N SER A 170 -6.38 -38.72 15.56
CA SER A 170 -7.26 -38.61 16.73
C SER A 170 -7.52 -39.95 17.43
N ILE A 171 -7.28 -41.05 16.74
CA ILE A 171 -7.50 -42.41 17.27
C ILE A 171 -6.21 -42.90 17.95
N PRO A 172 -6.27 -43.43 19.17
CA PRO A 172 -5.13 -44.00 19.88
C PRO A 172 -4.41 -45.07 19.05
N LYS A 173 -3.06 -45.09 19.12
CA LYS A 173 -2.26 -46.10 18.38
C LYS A 173 -2.46 -47.52 18.95
N ILE A 174 -2.88 -47.66 20.22
CA ILE A 174 -3.19 -48.93 20.84
C ILE A 174 -4.70 -49.04 20.90
N LEU A 175 -5.24 -50.08 20.28
CA LEU A 175 -6.66 -50.32 20.13
C LEU A 175 -7.25 -51.01 21.32
N ASN A 176 -8.50 -50.68 21.63
CA ASN A 176 -9.44 -51.45 22.45
C ASN A 176 -10.75 -51.68 21.64
N THR A 177 -11.66 -52.45 22.15
CA THR A 177 -12.91 -52.81 21.44
C THR A 177 -13.77 -51.63 21.00
N LYS A 178 -13.76 -50.51 21.73
CA LYS A 178 -14.47 -49.25 21.36
C LYS A 178 -13.72 -48.50 20.25
N VAL A 179 -12.39 -48.37 20.36
CA VAL A 179 -11.54 -47.63 19.47
C VAL A 179 -11.43 -48.30 18.12
N ILE A 180 -11.47 -49.65 18.03
CA ILE A 180 -11.49 -50.39 16.75
C ILE A 180 -12.79 -50.11 15.98
N VAL A 181 -13.94 -50.08 16.68
CA VAL A 181 -15.25 -49.81 16.07
C VAL A 181 -15.24 -48.38 15.48
N GLU A 182 -14.68 -47.41 16.20
CA GLU A 182 -14.56 -46.02 15.73
C GLU A 182 -13.62 -45.92 14.51
N LEU A 183 -12.46 -46.60 14.53
CA LEU A 183 -11.53 -46.63 13.43
C LEU A 183 -12.13 -47.23 12.15
N VAL A 184 -12.79 -48.37 12.27
CA VAL A 184 -13.44 -49.07 11.16
C VAL A 184 -14.60 -48.21 10.59
N SER A 185 -15.43 -47.65 11.45
CA SER A 185 -16.49 -46.72 11.04
C SER A 185 -15.99 -45.49 10.33
N MET A 186 -14.90 -44.88 10.83
CA MET A 186 -14.27 -43.72 10.24
C MET A 186 -13.71 -44.03 8.84
N VAL A 187 -13.02 -45.15 8.66
CA VAL A 187 -12.52 -45.60 7.36
C VAL A 187 -13.67 -45.96 6.42
N ALA A 188 -14.74 -46.62 6.93
CA ALA A 188 -15.91 -46.94 6.12
C ALA A 188 -16.60 -45.69 5.57
N SER A 189 -16.79 -44.66 6.41
CA SER A 189 -17.43 -43.38 6.02
C SER A 189 -16.58 -42.46 5.16
N ALA A 190 -15.28 -42.71 5.08
CA ALA A 190 -14.34 -41.86 4.36
C ALA A 190 -14.68 -41.78 2.85
N LYS A 191 -14.88 -40.56 2.34
CA LYS A 191 -15.13 -40.31 0.92
C LYS A 191 -13.82 -40.31 0.15
N ILE A 192 -13.74 -41.05 -0.96
CA ILE A 192 -12.55 -41.16 -1.79
C ILE A 192 -12.58 -40.12 -2.90
N CYS A 193 -11.47 -39.44 -3.10
CA CYS A 193 -11.29 -38.54 -4.23
C CYS A 193 -11.32 -39.33 -5.57
N GLN A 194 -12.20 -38.98 -6.48
CA GLN A 194 -12.35 -39.72 -7.77
C GLN A 194 -11.25 -39.39 -8.78
N GLY A 195 -10.41 -38.37 -8.53
CA GLY A 195 -9.39 -37.94 -9.49
C GLY A 195 -9.98 -37.36 -10.79
N ASN A 196 -9.29 -37.51 -11.92
CA ASN A 196 -9.68 -36.91 -13.21
C ASN A 196 -9.56 -37.97 -14.35
N ALA A 197 -10.55 -38.85 -14.50
CA ALA A 197 -10.56 -39.92 -15.49
C ALA A 197 -10.48 -39.39 -16.93
N ASP A 198 -11.16 -38.29 -17.25
CA ASP A 198 -11.23 -37.67 -18.57
C ASP A 198 -9.85 -37.30 -19.16
N TYR A 199 -8.79 -37.26 -18.37
CA TYR A 199 -7.46 -36.82 -18.79
C TYR A 199 -6.40 -37.92 -18.84
N VAL A 200 -6.78 -39.18 -18.65
CA VAL A 200 -5.84 -40.32 -18.60
C VAL A 200 -5.06 -40.43 -19.89
N GLU A 201 -5.73 -40.46 -21.06
CA GLU A 201 -5.06 -40.49 -22.36
C GLU A 201 -4.17 -39.26 -22.61
N TYR A 202 -4.60 -38.09 -22.18
CA TYR A 202 -3.83 -36.87 -22.34
C TYR A 202 -2.53 -36.92 -21.52
N VAL A 203 -2.60 -37.37 -20.26
CA VAL A 203 -1.43 -37.50 -19.38
C VAL A 203 -0.52 -38.66 -19.85
N ARG A 204 -1.06 -39.74 -20.38
CA ARG A 204 -0.29 -40.86 -20.93
C ARG A 204 0.54 -40.46 -22.16
N LYS A 205 0.01 -39.55 -23.01
CA LYS A 205 0.72 -39.02 -24.21
C LYS A 205 1.79 -37.97 -23.90
N HIS A 206 1.88 -37.51 -22.65
CA HIS A 206 2.75 -36.43 -22.26
C HIS A 206 3.45 -36.74 -20.93
N THR A 207 4.71 -36.37 -20.79
CA THR A 207 5.46 -36.57 -19.55
C THR A 207 5.17 -35.44 -18.53
N PHE A 208 4.53 -35.78 -17.46
CA PHE A 208 4.26 -34.85 -16.35
C PHE A 208 4.93 -35.36 -15.07
N ARG A 209 5.63 -34.46 -14.36
CA ARG A 209 6.29 -34.77 -13.08
C ARG A 209 5.34 -34.76 -11.87
N ASN A 210 4.20 -34.09 -11.98
CA ASN A 210 3.31 -33.83 -10.84
C ASN A 210 2.00 -34.66 -10.90
N TYR A 211 1.83 -35.50 -11.92
CA TYR A 211 0.60 -36.27 -12.09
C TYR A 211 0.94 -37.76 -12.21
N THR A 212 0.11 -38.58 -11.59
CA THR A 212 0.18 -40.06 -11.67
C THR A 212 -1.13 -40.60 -12.19
N ILE A 213 -1.08 -41.66 -12.96
CA ILE A 213 -2.25 -42.47 -13.34
C ILE A 213 -2.42 -43.53 -12.27
N ASP A 214 -3.58 -43.52 -11.64
CA ASP A 214 -3.94 -44.41 -10.55
C ASP A 214 -5.05 -45.35 -11.00
N SER A 215 -4.89 -46.63 -10.70
CA SER A 215 -5.79 -47.71 -11.07
C SER A 215 -6.44 -48.40 -9.85
N HIS A 216 -6.37 -47.81 -8.65
CA HIS A 216 -6.95 -48.37 -7.44
C HIS A 216 -8.48 -48.22 -7.34
N LEU A 217 -9.10 -47.43 -8.23
CA LEU A 217 -10.54 -47.39 -8.45
C LEU A 217 -10.92 -48.24 -9.66
N SER A 218 -12.20 -48.39 -9.92
CA SER A 218 -12.73 -49.16 -11.05
C SER A 218 -12.21 -48.66 -12.39
N GLU A 219 -12.00 -47.35 -12.53
CA GLU A 219 -11.44 -46.73 -13.73
C GLU A 219 -10.10 -46.10 -13.43
N GLU A 220 -9.22 -46.08 -14.44
CA GLU A 220 -7.97 -45.36 -14.36
C GLU A 220 -8.25 -43.84 -14.23
N THR A 221 -7.56 -43.20 -13.36
CA THR A 221 -7.79 -41.77 -13.08
C THR A 221 -6.46 -41.04 -12.88
N VAL A 222 -6.40 -39.77 -13.30
CA VAL A 222 -5.24 -38.90 -13.06
C VAL A 222 -5.34 -38.24 -11.73
N ARG A 223 -4.32 -38.38 -10.90
CA ARG A 223 -4.20 -37.71 -9.60
C ARG A 223 -2.92 -36.89 -9.55
N HIS A 224 -2.97 -35.81 -8.79
CA HIS A 224 -1.75 -35.10 -8.43
C HIS A 224 -0.97 -35.92 -7.39
N ILE A 225 0.36 -35.87 -7.44
CA ILE A 225 1.19 -36.60 -6.46
C ILE A 225 0.89 -36.22 -5.01
N ALA A 226 0.48 -34.96 -4.76
CA ALA A 226 0.07 -34.45 -3.43
C ALA A 226 -1.39 -34.80 -3.06
N CYS A 227 -2.14 -35.54 -3.87
CA CYS A 227 -3.49 -35.98 -3.52
C CYS A 227 -3.42 -37.03 -2.43
N LYS A 228 -4.08 -36.78 -1.30
CA LYS A 228 -4.15 -37.73 -0.18
C LYS A 228 -5.20 -38.85 -0.37
N GLY A 229 -5.94 -38.88 -1.48
CA GLY A 229 -6.95 -39.85 -1.73
C GLY A 229 -8.32 -39.60 -1.07
N LEU A 230 -8.41 -38.68 -0.12
CA LEU A 230 -9.62 -38.39 0.66
C LEU A 230 -10.26 -37.07 0.27
N VAL A 231 -11.56 -36.94 0.51
CA VAL A 231 -12.37 -35.74 0.28
C VAL A 231 -13.26 -35.49 1.50
N VAL A 232 -13.34 -34.24 1.93
CA VAL A 232 -14.26 -33.80 2.98
C VAL A 232 -15.63 -33.53 2.39
N ASP A 233 -15.68 -32.85 1.22
CA ASP A 233 -16.93 -32.50 0.54
C ASP A 233 -16.79 -32.56 -1.00
N GLY A 234 -17.82 -33.10 -1.66
CA GLY A 234 -17.88 -33.33 -3.10
C GLY A 234 -17.09 -34.57 -3.58
N ASP A 235 -16.77 -34.66 -4.88
CA ASP A 235 -16.16 -35.84 -5.51
C ASP A 235 -14.63 -35.79 -5.64
N ARG A 236 -14.03 -34.60 -5.50
CA ARG A 236 -12.58 -34.39 -5.71
C ARG A 236 -12.00 -33.50 -4.64
N CYS A 237 -10.80 -33.83 -4.17
CA CYS A 237 -10.05 -32.96 -3.26
C CYS A 237 -9.63 -31.65 -3.97
N SER A 238 -9.30 -30.63 -3.21
CA SER A 238 -8.90 -29.31 -3.73
C SER A 238 -7.76 -29.40 -4.75
N VAL A 239 -6.78 -30.25 -4.47
CA VAL A 239 -5.62 -30.45 -5.35
C VAL A 239 -6.04 -31.07 -6.71
N CYS A 240 -6.94 -32.07 -6.72
CA CYS A 240 -7.42 -32.67 -7.96
C CYS A 240 -8.43 -31.78 -8.71
N LYS A 241 -9.17 -30.90 -8.02
CA LYS A 241 -9.98 -29.86 -8.66
C LYS A 241 -9.08 -28.86 -9.43
N THR A 242 -8.00 -28.41 -8.83
CA THR A 242 -7.01 -27.53 -9.48
C THR A 242 -6.32 -28.24 -10.66
N THR A 243 -5.93 -29.51 -10.48
CA THR A 243 -5.36 -30.33 -11.54
C THR A 243 -6.27 -30.43 -12.75
N ARG A 244 -7.59 -30.62 -12.56
CA ARG A 244 -8.56 -30.63 -13.65
C ARG A 244 -8.58 -29.32 -14.44
N SER A 245 -8.55 -28.19 -13.75
CA SER A 245 -8.47 -26.86 -14.38
C SER A 245 -7.19 -26.68 -15.17
N ASP A 246 -6.06 -27.11 -14.61
CA ASP A 246 -4.75 -27.00 -15.25
C ASP A 246 -4.66 -27.89 -16.52
N LEU A 247 -5.08 -29.15 -16.44
CA LEU A 247 -5.11 -30.06 -17.56
C LEU A 247 -6.03 -29.58 -18.68
N ASN A 248 -7.21 -29.06 -18.33
CA ASN A 248 -8.14 -28.49 -19.31
C ASN A 248 -7.52 -27.27 -20.00
N SER A 249 -6.86 -26.39 -19.23
CA SER A 249 -6.16 -25.22 -19.75
C SER A 249 -4.98 -25.62 -20.69
N MET A 250 -4.25 -26.69 -20.34
CA MET A 250 -3.15 -27.21 -21.16
C MET A 250 -3.66 -27.85 -22.46
N GLN A 251 -4.76 -28.58 -22.39
CA GLN A 251 -5.39 -29.22 -23.57
C GLN A 251 -5.94 -28.18 -24.54
N ASN A 252 -6.62 -27.14 -24.01
CA ASN A 252 -7.18 -26.04 -24.80
C ASN A 252 -6.09 -25.17 -25.44
N ARG A 253 -4.97 -24.93 -24.76
CA ARG A 253 -3.83 -24.18 -25.31
C ARG A 253 -3.23 -24.88 -26.56
N LYS A 254 -3.28 -26.21 -26.65
CA LYS A 254 -2.82 -26.93 -27.82
C LYS A 254 -3.81 -26.90 -28.98
N LYS A 255 -5.11 -26.77 -28.70
CA LYS A 255 -6.15 -26.59 -29.73
C LYS A 255 -6.12 -25.20 -30.38
N GLU A 256 -5.60 -24.17 -29.69
CA GLU A 256 -5.48 -22.80 -30.18
C GLU A 256 -4.14 -22.48 -30.85
N SER A 257 -3.20 -23.39 -30.92
CA SER A 257 -1.89 -23.17 -31.53
C SER A 257 -1.90 -23.37 -33.04
N THR A 258 -2.54 -22.48 -33.77
CA THR A 258 -2.08 -22.12 -35.12
C THR A 258 -0.82 -21.24 -34.97
N PRO A 259 0.25 -21.49 -35.72
CA PRO A 259 1.51 -20.79 -35.54
C PRO A 259 1.42 -19.37 -36.06
N MET A 260 1.13 -18.43 -35.21
CA MET A 260 1.40 -17.02 -35.51
C MET A 260 2.89 -16.73 -35.20
N LYS A 261 3.74 -17.08 -36.18
CA LYS A 261 5.13 -16.63 -36.23
C LYS A 261 5.13 -15.13 -36.56
N SER A 262 5.22 -14.31 -35.52
CA SER A 262 6.02 -13.07 -35.52
C SER A 262 6.12 -12.54 -34.09
N ARG A 263 7.14 -12.97 -33.38
CA ARG A 263 7.57 -12.26 -32.18
C ARG A 263 8.03 -10.87 -32.61
N VAL A 264 7.21 -9.88 -32.36
CA VAL A 264 7.59 -8.46 -32.55
C VAL A 264 8.63 -8.15 -31.49
N SER A 265 9.83 -7.72 -31.91
CA SER A 265 10.91 -7.31 -31.00
C SER A 265 10.44 -6.28 -29.99
N SER A 266 10.94 -6.36 -28.75
CA SER A 266 10.64 -5.37 -27.70
C SER A 266 11.05 -3.95 -28.08
N HIS A 267 11.93 -3.80 -29.03
CA HIS A 267 12.44 -2.52 -29.55
C HIS A 267 11.66 -1.99 -30.76
N THR A 268 10.68 -2.75 -31.30
CA THR A 268 9.87 -2.26 -32.42
C THR A 268 8.97 -1.11 -31.97
N ARG A 269 8.97 -0.01 -32.70
CA ARG A 269 8.19 1.21 -32.40
C ARG A 269 6.68 0.88 -32.41
N LEU A 270 5.92 1.38 -31.44
CA LEU A 270 4.48 1.08 -31.28
C LEU A 270 3.64 1.57 -32.46
N ASN A 271 4.03 2.63 -33.10
CA ASN A 271 3.33 3.24 -34.24
C ASN A 271 3.44 2.43 -35.54
N THR A 272 4.42 1.54 -35.65
CA THR A 272 4.60 0.61 -36.81
C THR A 272 3.83 -0.71 -36.63
N LEU A 273 3.17 -0.90 -35.48
CA LEU A 273 2.47 -2.12 -35.15
C LEU A 273 1.01 -2.07 -35.54
N THR A 274 0.50 -3.13 -36.15
CA THR A 274 -0.93 -3.30 -36.41
C THR A 274 -1.72 -3.42 -35.11
N LYS A 275 -3.02 -3.13 -35.12
CA LYS A 275 -3.92 -3.24 -33.96
C LYS A 275 -3.83 -4.64 -33.29
N LYS A 276 -3.70 -5.70 -34.08
CA LYS A 276 -3.54 -7.09 -33.56
C LYS A 276 -2.21 -7.28 -32.83
N GLN A 277 -1.12 -6.72 -33.37
CA GLN A 277 0.22 -6.77 -32.75
C GLN A 277 0.29 -5.92 -31.47
N LEU A 278 -0.37 -4.77 -31.43
CA LEU A 278 -0.47 -3.93 -30.22
C LEU A 278 -1.22 -4.65 -29.10
N ILE A 279 -2.34 -5.31 -29.40
CA ILE A 279 -3.09 -6.12 -28.44
C ILE A 279 -2.24 -7.27 -27.91
N PHE A 280 -1.49 -7.95 -28.79
CA PHE A 280 -0.60 -9.02 -28.39
C PHE A 280 0.50 -8.51 -27.46
N ARG A 281 1.15 -7.40 -27.78
CA ARG A 281 2.19 -6.78 -26.97
C ARG A 281 1.67 -6.30 -25.61
N ALA A 282 0.45 -5.73 -25.58
CA ALA A 282 -0.19 -5.33 -24.33
C ALA A 282 -0.45 -6.54 -23.41
N LYS A 283 -0.93 -7.65 -23.97
CA LYS A 283 -1.11 -8.92 -23.25
C LYS A 283 0.21 -9.50 -22.74
N GLU A 284 1.28 -9.40 -23.52
CA GLU A 284 2.62 -9.84 -23.14
C GLU A 284 3.19 -8.98 -21.98
N ILE A 285 3.04 -7.66 -22.05
CA ILE A 285 3.43 -6.74 -20.96
C ILE A 285 2.64 -7.04 -19.69
N GLN A 286 1.33 -7.28 -19.80
CA GLN A 286 0.50 -7.66 -18.65
C GLN A 286 0.97 -8.98 -18.01
N LYS A 287 1.30 -9.98 -18.85
CA LYS A 287 1.83 -11.27 -18.39
C LYS A 287 3.18 -11.11 -17.69
N ASN A 288 4.08 -10.31 -18.25
CA ASN A 288 5.39 -10.02 -17.66
C ASN A 288 5.27 -9.27 -16.33
N ARG A 289 4.34 -8.29 -16.23
CA ARG A 289 4.04 -7.60 -14.98
C ARG A 289 3.52 -8.56 -13.90
N LYS A 290 2.65 -9.50 -14.28
CA LYS A 290 2.13 -10.54 -13.38
C LYS A 290 3.22 -11.47 -12.88
N ASN A 291 4.12 -11.88 -13.78
CA ASN A 291 5.27 -12.74 -13.46
C ASN A 291 6.29 -12.02 -12.56
N LEU A 292 6.55 -10.73 -12.81
CA LEU A 292 7.41 -9.89 -11.96
C LEU A 292 6.83 -9.75 -10.55
N LYS A 293 5.53 -9.54 -10.43
CA LYS A 293 4.84 -9.48 -9.12
C LYS A 293 4.95 -10.81 -8.35
N LEU A 294 4.80 -11.94 -9.05
CA LEU A 294 4.98 -13.26 -8.45
C LEU A 294 6.44 -13.52 -8.01
N LYS A 295 7.42 -13.11 -8.83
CA LYS A 295 8.85 -13.21 -8.46
C LYS A 295 9.17 -12.33 -7.25
N HIS A 296 8.63 -11.12 -7.20
CA HIS A 296 8.80 -10.21 -6.08
C HIS A 296 8.24 -10.81 -4.77
N ASN A 297 7.01 -11.34 -4.81
CA ASN A 297 6.41 -11.98 -3.64
C ASN A 297 7.22 -13.20 -3.17
N ARG A 298 7.72 -14.03 -4.10
CA ARG A 298 8.59 -15.17 -3.75
C ARG A 298 9.93 -14.74 -3.15
N LEU A 299 10.48 -13.62 -3.62
CA LEU A 299 11.71 -13.06 -3.06
C LEU A 299 11.48 -12.52 -1.65
N GLN A 300 10.36 -11.81 -1.42
CA GLN A 300 9.97 -11.36 -0.09
C GLN A 300 9.80 -12.52 0.89
N GLU A 301 9.18 -13.62 0.46
CA GLU A 301 9.01 -14.82 1.29
C GLU A 301 10.36 -15.48 1.64
N LYS A 302 11.28 -15.57 0.65
CA LYS A 302 12.63 -16.08 0.89
C LYS A 302 13.42 -15.19 1.85
N VAL A 303 13.36 -13.87 1.68
CA VAL A 303 14.00 -12.90 2.59
C VAL A 303 13.44 -13.06 4.00
N ARG A 304 12.11 -13.19 4.13
CA ARG A 304 11.46 -13.42 5.44
C ARG A 304 11.93 -14.72 6.10
N THR A 305 12.08 -15.80 5.32
CA THR A 305 12.54 -17.11 5.85
C THR A 305 14.01 -17.09 6.26
N ILE A 306 14.86 -16.36 5.52
CA ILE A 306 16.27 -16.16 5.86
C ILE A 306 16.37 -15.35 7.16
N PHE A 307 15.69 -14.21 7.27
CA PHE A 307 15.68 -13.40 8.49
C PHE A 307 15.12 -14.15 9.70
N GLN A 308 14.12 -15.01 9.51
CA GLN A 308 13.62 -15.86 10.62
C GLN A 308 14.62 -16.90 11.07
N LYS A 309 15.39 -17.51 10.16
CA LYS A 309 16.45 -18.49 10.51
C LYS A 309 17.62 -17.82 11.19
N GLU A 310 18.14 -16.73 10.64
CA GLU A 310 19.29 -16.02 11.23
C GLU A 310 18.95 -15.38 12.58
N SER A 311 17.74 -14.86 12.78
CA SER A 311 17.33 -14.31 14.09
C SER A 311 17.25 -15.37 15.20
N VAL A 312 16.99 -16.65 14.85
CA VAL A 312 16.98 -17.76 15.80
C VAL A 312 18.41 -18.17 16.20
N GLU A 313 19.35 -18.15 15.24
CA GLU A 313 20.77 -18.46 15.51
C GLU A 313 21.45 -17.36 16.35
N MET A 314 21.20 -16.08 16.07
CA MET A 314 21.75 -14.96 16.86
C MET A 314 21.18 -14.88 18.28
N ALA A 315 20.00 -15.41 18.54
CA ALA A 315 19.42 -15.41 19.89
C ALA A 315 20.08 -16.43 20.85
N HIS A 316 20.86 -17.36 20.33
CA HIS A 316 21.52 -18.41 21.11
C HIS A 316 22.99 -18.14 21.41
N GLN A 317 23.66 -17.21 20.76
CA GLN A 317 25.05 -16.84 21.03
C GLN A 317 25.14 -15.53 21.83
N LYS A 318 25.00 -15.64 23.14
CA LYS A 318 25.48 -14.60 24.07
C LYS A 318 26.99 -14.75 24.25
N ASN A 319 27.78 -14.11 23.40
CA ASN A 319 29.22 -14.01 23.60
C ASN A 319 29.59 -12.60 24.08
N ALA A 320 30.26 -12.52 25.19
CA ALA A 320 30.85 -11.29 25.74
C ALA A 320 31.80 -10.60 24.76
N ASP A 321 32.44 -11.37 23.86
CA ASP A 321 33.34 -10.87 22.83
C ASP A 321 32.63 -10.02 21.78
N ILE A 322 31.35 -10.31 21.45
CA ILE A 322 30.56 -9.50 20.52
C ILE A 322 30.19 -8.15 21.18
N GLU A 323 29.99 -8.12 22.50
CA GLU A 323 29.71 -6.86 23.22
C GLU A 323 30.89 -5.93 23.16
N THR A 324 32.09 -6.44 23.33
CA THR A 324 33.35 -5.65 23.29
C THR A 324 33.65 -5.17 21.85
N ILE A 325 33.45 -6.00 20.85
CA ILE A 325 33.61 -5.63 19.43
C ILE A 325 32.60 -4.54 19.02
N VAL A 326 31.36 -4.66 19.47
CA VAL A 326 30.32 -3.66 19.17
C VAL A 326 30.59 -2.34 19.90
N ASP A 327 31.11 -2.36 21.14
CA ASP A 327 31.42 -1.14 21.87
C ASP A 327 32.63 -0.43 21.25
N ASN A 328 33.69 -1.15 20.84
CA ASN A 328 34.83 -0.58 20.12
C ASN A 328 34.47 -0.07 18.73
N ALA A 329 33.65 -0.83 17.96
CA ALA A 329 33.14 -0.37 16.67
C ALA A 329 32.16 0.82 16.81
N ALA A 330 31.50 0.97 17.95
CA ALA A 330 30.59 2.07 18.20
C ALA A 330 31.35 3.40 18.35
N GLU A 331 32.51 3.40 19.01
CA GLU A 331 33.38 4.59 19.11
C GLU A 331 33.96 4.97 17.75
N GLU A 332 34.48 4.01 16.99
CA GLU A 332 35.04 4.23 15.65
C GLU A 332 34.02 4.72 14.61
N ILE A 333 32.78 4.21 14.68
CA ILE A 333 31.67 4.68 13.84
C ILE A 333 31.21 6.08 14.25
N GLN A 334 31.23 6.41 15.54
CA GLN A 334 30.80 7.69 16.06
C GLN A 334 31.73 8.83 15.58
N ASP A 335 33.02 8.56 15.45
CA ASP A 335 34.02 9.51 14.98
C ASP A 335 34.02 9.68 13.44
N ASN A 336 33.60 8.64 12.70
CA ASN A 336 33.55 8.66 11.24
C ASN A 336 32.22 9.21 10.65
N LEU A 337 31.17 9.38 11.45
CA LEU A 337 29.91 9.94 10.99
C LEU A 337 29.89 11.46 11.17
N LYS A 338 29.49 12.18 10.12
CA LYS A 338 29.32 13.64 10.18
C LYS A 338 28.36 14.04 11.32
N ASP A 339 28.76 15.05 12.08
CA ASP A 339 27.90 15.64 13.11
C ASP A 339 26.57 16.07 12.50
N ASN A 340 25.46 15.88 13.24
CA ASN A 340 24.08 16.12 12.81
C ASN A 340 23.60 15.29 11.59
N SER A 341 24.27 14.21 11.23
CA SER A 341 23.77 13.32 10.18
C SER A 341 22.62 12.41 10.70
N PRO A 342 21.63 12.07 9.86
CA PRO A 342 20.58 11.13 10.22
C PRO A 342 21.12 9.74 10.64
N GLN A 343 22.26 9.34 10.06
CA GLN A 343 22.93 8.09 10.37
C GLN A 343 23.51 8.10 11.78
N LYS A 344 24.19 9.19 12.18
CA LYS A 344 24.73 9.37 13.54
C LYS A 344 23.59 9.35 14.56
N LEU A 345 22.54 10.12 14.32
CA LEU A 345 21.34 10.14 15.18
C LEU A 345 20.71 8.75 15.35
N LEU A 346 20.55 8.01 14.24
CA LEU A 346 19.98 6.65 14.31
C LEU A 346 20.87 5.75 15.18
N TRP A 347 22.19 5.81 15.00
CA TRP A 347 23.16 5.01 15.73
C TRP A 347 23.12 5.34 17.24
N GLU A 348 23.16 6.61 17.60
CA GLU A 348 23.07 7.08 18.99
C GLU A 348 21.78 6.58 19.68
N GLU A 349 20.64 6.66 18.99
CA GLU A 349 19.36 6.18 19.53
C GLU A 349 19.31 4.65 19.64
N GLN A 350 20.00 3.88 18.78
CA GLN A 350 20.14 2.42 18.94
C GLN A 350 20.99 2.07 20.16
N LEU A 351 22.12 2.74 20.38
CA LEU A 351 22.97 2.55 21.56
C LEU A 351 22.24 2.91 22.86
N LYS A 352 21.53 4.05 22.87
CA LYS A 352 20.70 4.46 23.99
C LYS A 352 19.60 3.44 24.29
N ALA A 353 18.90 2.96 23.26
CA ALA A 353 17.84 1.97 23.41
C ALA A 353 18.36 0.62 23.95
N ARG A 354 19.59 0.22 23.57
CA ARG A 354 20.24 -1.01 24.04
C ARG A 354 20.62 -0.92 25.53
N LYS A 355 21.10 0.23 25.99
CA LYS A 355 21.50 0.45 27.40
C LYS A 355 20.32 0.46 28.38
N MET A 356 19.09 0.65 27.88
CA MET A 356 17.88 0.74 28.72
C MET A 356 17.35 -0.66 29.09
N LYS A 357 17.28 -0.94 30.40
CA LYS A 357 16.75 -2.20 30.95
C LYS A 357 15.25 -2.37 30.66
N ASP A 358 14.47 -1.29 30.70
CA ASP A 358 13.03 -1.30 30.36
C ASP A 358 12.79 -0.55 29.05
N ARG A 359 12.34 -1.28 28.03
CA ARG A 359 11.99 -0.73 26.72
C ARG A 359 10.87 0.31 26.77
N ARG A 360 10.06 0.35 27.83
CA ARG A 360 8.98 1.32 28.02
C ARG A 360 9.48 2.70 28.44
N SER A 361 10.68 2.77 29.02
CA SER A 361 11.30 4.02 29.48
C SER A 361 12.06 4.77 28.38
N ILE A 362 12.24 4.18 27.20
CA ILE A 362 12.99 4.79 26.10
C ILE A 362 12.28 6.06 25.65
N ARG A 363 12.99 7.19 25.68
CA ARG A 363 12.57 8.47 25.11
C ARG A 363 13.27 8.66 23.78
N TRP A 364 12.55 8.43 22.71
CA TRP A 364 13.04 8.52 21.35
C TRP A 364 13.21 9.97 20.90
N HIS A 365 14.26 10.23 20.13
CA HIS A 365 14.44 11.52 19.47
C HIS A 365 13.25 11.81 18.52
N PRO A 366 12.77 13.09 18.43
CA PRO A 366 11.64 13.46 17.57
C PRO A 366 11.77 13.00 16.11
N SER A 367 12.96 13.14 15.52
CA SER A 367 13.22 12.72 14.13
C SER A 367 13.07 11.20 13.92
N ILE A 368 13.46 10.39 14.91
CA ILE A 368 13.24 8.92 14.84
C ILE A 368 11.76 8.58 14.91
N ILE A 369 10.98 9.29 15.72
CA ILE A 369 9.52 9.11 15.78
C ILE A 369 8.88 9.49 14.45
N ARG A 370 9.26 10.64 13.85
CA ARG A 370 8.77 11.06 12.53
C ARG A 370 9.11 10.05 11.44
N TRP A 371 10.35 9.60 11.40
CA TRP A 371 10.78 8.57 10.47
C TRP A 371 10.03 7.24 10.67
N ALA A 372 9.84 6.81 11.92
CA ALA A 372 9.07 5.62 12.26
C ALA A 372 7.59 5.75 11.83
N ILE A 373 6.97 6.92 12.03
CA ILE A 373 5.60 7.23 11.57
C ILE A 373 5.55 7.19 10.04
N ALA A 374 6.54 7.75 9.35
CA ALA A 374 6.60 7.75 7.89
C ALA A 374 6.68 6.32 7.30
N ILE A 375 7.49 5.43 7.87
CA ILE A 375 7.56 4.02 7.46
C ILE A 375 6.26 3.30 7.78
N HIS A 376 5.75 3.47 9.00
CA HIS A 376 4.51 2.83 9.45
C HIS A 376 3.32 3.25 8.59
N SER A 377 3.18 4.53 8.25
CA SER A 377 2.09 5.03 7.40
C SER A 377 2.13 4.47 5.98
N LYS A 378 3.34 4.22 5.44
CA LYS A 378 3.49 3.59 4.11
C LYS A 378 3.19 2.09 4.11
N SER A 379 3.64 1.38 5.11
CA SER A 379 3.44 -0.06 5.24
C SER A 379 3.55 -0.49 6.70
N PRO A 380 2.42 -0.60 7.41
CA PRO A 380 2.40 -1.13 8.78
C PRO A 380 3.04 -2.52 8.90
N ALA A 381 2.87 -3.36 7.86
CA ALA A 381 3.47 -4.70 7.81
C ALA A 381 5.00 -4.65 7.72
N SER A 382 5.55 -3.78 6.88
CA SER A 382 7.01 -3.60 6.75
C SER A 382 7.60 -3.02 8.03
N TYR A 383 6.93 -2.04 8.65
CA TYR A 383 7.36 -1.49 9.93
C TYR A 383 7.42 -2.57 11.01
N LYS A 384 6.35 -3.39 11.11
CA LYS A 384 6.27 -4.50 12.05
C LYS A 384 7.38 -5.52 11.79
N LEU A 385 7.63 -5.88 10.53
CA LEU A 385 8.69 -6.79 10.14
C LEU A 385 10.07 -6.30 10.61
N ILE A 386 10.42 -5.03 10.33
CA ILE A 386 11.71 -4.44 10.75
C ILE A 386 11.83 -4.44 12.28
N LYS A 387 10.76 -4.04 12.98
CA LYS A 387 10.75 -4.00 14.44
C LYS A 387 10.85 -5.39 15.07
N ASP A 388 10.12 -6.38 14.55
CA ASP A 388 10.04 -7.74 15.11
C ASP A 388 11.28 -8.57 14.74
N SER A 389 12.02 -8.19 13.69
CA SER A 389 13.31 -8.78 13.32
C SER A 389 14.40 -8.55 14.40
N GLY A 390 14.25 -7.50 15.21
CA GLY A 390 15.24 -7.13 16.21
C GLY A 390 16.50 -6.47 15.66
N LEU A 391 16.63 -6.31 14.31
CA LEU A 391 17.76 -5.63 13.66
C LEU A 391 17.85 -4.16 14.04
N LEU A 392 16.68 -3.51 14.19
CA LEU A 392 16.57 -2.14 14.65
C LEU A 392 15.61 -2.07 15.84
N MET A 393 16.02 -1.39 16.88
CA MET A 393 15.14 -1.03 17.98
C MET A 393 14.30 0.16 17.54
N LEU A 394 12.99 -0.05 17.43
CA LEU A 394 12.05 0.96 16.94
C LEU A 394 10.94 1.23 17.97
N PRO A 395 10.34 2.44 17.95
CA PRO A 395 9.19 2.79 18.78
C PRO A 395 8.06 1.77 18.67
N ALA A 396 7.34 1.53 19.76
CA ALA A 396 6.14 0.72 19.70
C ALA A 396 5.04 1.43 18.88
N VAL A 397 4.21 0.66 18.14
CA VAL A 397 3.09 1.22 17.37
C VAL A 397 2.19 2.09 18.24
N GLY A 398 1.91 1.66 19.49
CA GLY A 398 1.16 2.48 20.44
C GLY A 398 1.83 3.82 20.81
N THR A 399 3.17 3.91 20.70
CA THR A 399 3.88 5.19 20.85
C THR A 399 3.64 6.09 19.63
N LEU A 400 3.71 5.52 18.42
CA LEU A 400 3.42 6.26 17.18
C LEU A 400 1.99 6.80 17.18
N HIS A 401 1.03 5.97 17.57
CA HIS A 401 -0.39 6.39 17.68
C HIS A 401 -0.60 7.54 18.65
N LYS A 402 0.15 7.64 19.75
CA LYS A 402 0.03 8.79 20.68
C LYS A 402 0.39 10.12 20.04
N TYR A 403 1.29 10.10 19.05
CA TYR A 403 1.68 11.32 18.33
C TYR A 403 0.78 11.59 17.12
N THR A 404 0.33 10.57 16.39
CA THR A 404 -0.55 10.74 15.22
C THR A 404 -2.00 11.02 15.60
N HIS A 405 -2.43 10.67 16.82
CA HIS A 405 -3.78 10.93 17.34
C HIS A 405 -3.73 11.93 18.53
N TYR A 406 -2.94 13.00 18.38
CA TYR A 406 -2.84 14.04 19.41
C TYR A 406 -4.09 14.92 19.48
N THR A 407 -4.85 15.01 18.39
CA THR A 407 -6.17 15.59 18.28
C THR A 407 -7.10 14.63 17.54
N ASP A 408 -8.40 14.89 17.58
CA ASP A 408 -9.38 14.06 16.88
C ASP A 408 -9.36 14.38 15.38
N ALA A 409 -9.46 13.33 14.55
CA ALA A 409 -9.62 13.47 13.11
C ALA A 409 -11.03 14.00 12.83
N LYS A 410 -11.14 15.24 12.35
CA LYS A 410 -12.38 15.97 12.09
C LYS A 410 -12.52 16.31 10.62
N THR A 411 -13.71 16.76 10.26
CA THR A 411 -13.98 17.55 9.05
C THR A 411 -14.03 19.03 9.40
N GLY A 412 -13.94 19.92 8.41
CA GLY A 412 -13.89 21.35 8.60
C GLY A 412 -12.47 21.91 8.79
N VAL A 413 -12.36 23.08 9.42
CA VAL A 413 -11.09 23.75 9.68
C VAL A 413 -10.44 23.20 10.96
N HIS A 414 -9.15 22.93 10.90
CA HIS A 414 -8.37 22.37 12.00
C HIS A 414 -7.54 23.45 12.70
N GLN A 415 -8.13 24.17 13.65
CA GLN A 415 -7.43 25.24 14.37
C GLN A 415 -6.19 24.73 15.11
N ASP A 416 -6.27 23.56 15.76
CA ASP A 416 -5.11 22.97 16.45
C ASP A 416 -3.91 22.71 15.50
N VAL A 417 -4.21 22.36 14.23
CA VAL A 417 -3.20 22.15 13.18
C VAL A 417 -2.56 23.48 12.77
N ILE A 418 -3.38 24.52 12.61
CA ILE A 418 -2.92 25.88 12.26
C ILE A 418 -2.03 26.44 13.38
N ASP A 419 -2.50 26.37 14.62
CA ASP A 419 -1.77 26.87 15.79
C ASP A 419 -0.41 26.18 15.93
N GLN A 420 -0.39 24.85 15.73
CA GLN A 420 0.84 24.07 15.77
C GLN A 420 1.78 24.41 14.60
N PHE A 421 1.24 24.61 13.40
CA PHE A 421 2.01 25.02 12.24
C PHE A 421 2.70 26.38 12.49
N VAL A 422 1.96 27.37 13.00
CA VAL A 422 2.49 28.70 13.31
C VAL A 422 3.52 28.63 14.44
N SER A 423 3.24 27.90 15.52
CA SER A 423 4.17 27.76 16.65
C SER A 423 5.46 27.01 16.29
N GLY A 424 5.41 26.17 15.26
CA GLY A 424 6.56 25.44 14.75
C GLY A 424 7.50 26.29 13.87
N ILE A 425 7.07 27.46 13.42
CA ILE A 425 7.84 28.32 12.51
C ILE A 425 8.46 29.47 13.31
N LYS A 426 9.76 29.66 13.14
CA LYS A 426 10.45 30.86 13.64
C LYS A 426 10.45 31.92 12.54
N PHE A 427 9.58 32.90 12.65
CA PHE A 427 9.53 34.02 11.73
C PHE A 427 10.63 35.06 12.11
N SER A 428 11.47 35.40 11.12
CA SER A 428 12.54 36.38 11.29
C SER A 428 12.04 37.82 11.08
N ASN A 429 11.02 37.98 10.24
CA ASN A 429 10.36 39.25 9.94
C ASN A 429 8.87 39.02 9.67
N ASP A 430 8.12 40.12 9.60
CA ASP A 430 6.68 40.10 9.41
C ASP A 430 6.25 39.66 8.01
N SER A 431 7.04 39.95 6.98
CA SER A 431 6.76 39.51 5.60
C SER A 431 6.74 37.99 5.45
N GLN A 432 7.49 37.26 6.30
CA GLN A 432 7.47 35.76 6.29
C GLN A 432 6.13 35.16 6.71
N ARG A 433 5.21 35.94 7.29
CA ARG A 433 3.85 35.52 7.63
C ARG A 433 2.90 35.50 6.44
N ASN A 434 3.32 36.07 5.29
CA ASN A 434 2.53 36.03 4.06
C ASN A 434 2.36 34.60 3.55
N VAL A 435 1.10 34.20 3.30
CA VAL A 435 0.74 32.85 2.86
C VAL A 435 -0.19 32.86 1.66
N SER A 436 -0.14 31.80 0.89
CA SER A 436 -1.15 31.43 -0.12
C SER A 436 -2.00 30.26 0.39
N LEU A 437 -3.29 30.28 0.11
CA LEU A 437 -4.21 29.15 0.30
C LEU A 437 -4.35 28.39 -1.02
N LEU A 438 -4.00 27.11 -1.00
CA LEU A 438 -4.15 26.21 -2.13
C LEU A 438 -5.39 25.37 -1.90
N CYS A 439 -6.33 25.38 -2.85
CA CYS A 439 -7.64 24.74 -2.74
C CYS A 439 -7.85 23.75 -3.88
N ASP A 440 -8.16 22.48 -3.56
CA ASP A 440 -8.41 21.46 -4.59
C ASP A 440 -9.27 20.32 -4.04
N GLU A 441 -9.88 19.53 -4.93
CA GLU A 441 -10.71 18.37 -4.60
C GLU A 441 -10.03 17.06 -4.95
N MET A 442 -10.09 16.12 -4.03
CA MET A 442 -9.65 14.74 -4.27
C MET A 442 -10.84 13.79 -4.23
N LYS A 443 -10.95 12.92 -5.25
CA LYS A 443 -11.94 11.85 -5.24
C LYS A 443 -11.67 10.87 -4.11
N ILE A 444 -12.70 10.51 -3.34
CA ILE A 444 -12.66 9.54 -2.24
C ILE A 444 -13.64 8.38 -2.49
N HIS A 445 -13.49 7.32 -1.70
CA HIS A 445 -14.48 6.25 -1.63
C HIS A 445 -15.68 6.74 -0.82
N SER A 446 -16.88 6.70 -1.43
CA SER A 446 -18.12 7.06 -0.73
C SER A 446 -18.50 5.97 0.27
N GLY A 447 -18.75 6.37 1.51
CA GLY A 447 -19.16 5.47 2.57
C GLY A 447 -19.28 6.20 3.90
N VAL A 448 -20.06 5.65 4.82
CA VAL A 448 -20.24 6.21 6.16
C VAL A 448 -19.43 5.39 7.15
N VAL A 449 -18.65 6.08 7.98
CA VAL A 449 -17.83 5.48 9.03
C VAL A 449 -18.18 6.11 10.39
N TYR A 450 -18.39 5.30 11.40
CA TYR A 450 -18.56 5.79 12.77
C TYR A 450 -17.18 6.08 13.39
N SER A 451 -16.97 7.32 13.77
CA SER A 451 -15.79 7.75 14.49
C SER A 451 -16.00 7.58 16.00
N ALA A 452 -15.36 6.58 16.57
CA ALA A 452 -15.45 6.33 18.02
C ALA A 452 -14.81 7.44 18.87
N SER A 453 -13.88 8.22 18.30
CA SER A 453 -13.22 9.33 19.02
C SER A 453 -14.08 10.58 19.13
N THR A 454 -14.86 10.89 18.10
CA THR A 454 -15.77 12.04 18.06
C THR A 454 -17.22 11.68 18.40
N GLY A 455 -17.60 10.38 18.38
CA GLY A 455 -18.96 9.92 18.55
C GLY A 455 -19.89 10.26 17.38
N SER A 456 -19.33 10.63 16.20
CA SER A 456 -20.07 11.11 15.04
C SER A 456 -19.92 10.17 13.84
N LEU A 457 -20.84 10.28 12.89
CA LEU A 457 -20.76 9.61 11.58
C LEU A 457 -20.00 10.53 10.62
N LEU A 458 -18.97 10.00 9.97
CA LEU A 458 -18.21 10.66 8.92
C LEU A 458 -18.61 10.07 7.57
N GLY A 459 -18.63 10.89 6.53
CA GLY A 459 -18.90 10.43 5.15
C GLY A 459 -20.10 11.10 4.50
N PHE A 460 -20.84 11.90 5.21
CA PHE A 460 -21.83 12.81 4.61
C PHE A 460 -21.17 14.11 4.14
N VAL A 461 -21.81 14.77 3.19
CA VAL A 461 -21.39 16.11 2.74
C VAL A 461 -21.49 17.09 3.90
N ASP A 462 -20.38 17.82 4.14
CA ASP A 462 -20.30 18.83 5.19
C ASP A 462 -19.52 20.05 4.65
N VAL A 463 -20.25 21.06 4.25
CA VAL A 463 -19.74 22.31 3.65
C VAL A 463 -20.12 23.54 4.52
N GLY A 464 -20.34 23.32 5.81
CA GLY A 464 -20.77 24.32 6.78
C GLY A 464 -22.27 24.27 7.05
N SER A 465 -22.71 24.70 8.26
CA SER A 465 -24.08 24.55 8.76
C SER A 465 -25.12 25.16 7.83
N ILE A 466 -24.90 26.39 7.39
CA ILE A 466 -25.84 27.13 6.51
C ILE A 466 -26.01 26.41 5.18
N ASN A 467 -24.93 26.02 4.53
CA ASN A 467 -25.00 25.31 3.25
C ASN A 467 -25.59 23.91 3.38
N ASN A 468 -25.31 23.22 4.49
CA ASN A 468 -25.91 21.92 4.78
C ASN A 468 -27.45 22.03 4.94
N GLU A 469 -27.93 23.07 5.64
CA GLU A 469 -29.37 23.34 5.80
C GLU A 469 -30.03 23.73 4.49
N LEU A 470 -29.37 24.57 3.66
CA LEU A 470 -29.87 24.92 2.32
C LEU A 470 -29.96 23.69 1.42
N ARG A 471 -28.96 22.81 1.44
CA ARG A 471 -28.99 21.56 0.68
C ARG A 471 -30.10 20.62 1.17
N ALA A 472 -30.28 20.50 2.47
CA ALA A 472 -31.38 19.72 3.04
C ALA A 472 -32.74 20.23 2.61
N PHE A 473 -32.93 21.56 2.65
CA PHE A 473 -34.18 22.23 2.20
C PHE A 473 -34.43 22.01 0.71
N GLU A 474 -33.42 22.22 -0.15
CA GLU A 474 -33.53 21.99 -1.59
C GLU A 474 -33.89 20.53 -1.92
N ASN A 475 -33.34 19.58 -1.20
CA ASN A 475 -33.60 18.14 -1.38
C ASN A 475 -34.87 17.65 -0.65
N LYS A 476 -35.62 18.55 0.02
CA LYS A 476 -36.82 18.25 0.84
C LYS A 476 -36.55 17.18 1.90
N MET A 477 -35.38 17.24 2.54
CA MET A 477 -34.95 16.37 3.61
C MET A 477 -34.86 17.14 4.94
N GLU A 478 -35.04 16.44 6.07
CA GLU A 478 -34.86 17.02 7.39
C GLU A 478 -33.37 17.36 7.70
N SER A 479 -32.47 16.63 7.07
CA SER A 479 -31.02 16.85 7.18
C SER A 479 -30.31 16.47 5.88
N ASN A 480 -29.11 17.01 5.67
CA ASN A 480 -28.30 16.67 4.52
C ASN A 480 -27.64 15.28 4.71
N ASN A 481 -28.23 14.24 4.12
CA ASN A 481 -27.73 12.85 4.16
C ASN A 481 -27.03 12.45 2.85
N GLU A 482 -26.60 13.41 2.05
CA GLU A 482 -25.87 13.15 0.81
C GLU A 482 -24.48 12.59 1.12
N LEU A 483 -24.13 11.46 0.48
CA LEU A 483 -22.81 10.85 0.67
C LEU A 483 -21.73 11.64 -0.06
N ALA A 484 -20.62 11.90 0.63
CA ALA A 484 -19.46 12.51 0.04
C ALA A 484 -18.79 11.58 -0.97
N SER A 485 -18.40 12.12 -2.11
CA SER A 485 -17.64 11.45 -3.16
C SER A 485 -16.25 12.08 -3.37
N HIS A 486 -16.05 13.27 -2.82
CA HIS A 486 -14.82 14.05 -2.89
C HIS A 486 -14.47 14.60 -1.50
N ALA A 487 -13.21 14.92 -1.33
CA ALA A 487 -12.65 15.64 -0.19
C ALA A 487 -12.08 16.96 -0.71
N PHE A 488 -12.72 18.07 -0.37
CA PHE A 488 -12.19 19.39 -0.63
C PHE A 488 -11.21 19.76 0.47
N MET A 489 -9.99 20.09 0.08
CA MET A 489 -8.91 20.38 1.02
C MET A 489 -8.34 21.77 0.78
N ILE A 490 -7.96 22.43 1.87
CA ILE A 490 -7.26 23.71 1.82
C ILE A 490 -5.91 23.56 2.52
N MET A 491 -4.86 23.97 1.82
CA MET A 491 -3.49 23.95 2.30
C MET A 491 -2.95 25.38 2.42
N VAL A 492 -2.36 25.71 3.56
CA VAL A 492 -1.58 26.93 3.76
C VAL A 492 -0.16 26.68 3.22
N ARG A 493 0.37 27.64 2.47
CA ARG A 493 1.73 27.64 1.97
C ARG A 493 2.39 28.98 2.24
N CYS A 494 3.51 28.98 2.95
CA CYS A 494 4.29 30.21 3.15
C CYS A 494 4.91 30.67 1.82
N ILE A 495 4.79 31.97 1.52
CA ILE A 495 5.33 32.55 0.26
C ILE A 495 6.85 32.62 0.33
N PHE A 496 7.41 33.07 1.44
CA PHE A 496 8.85 33.28 1.60
C PHE A 496 9.60 32.15 2.31
N LEU A 497 8.88 31.19 2.89
CA LEU A 497 9.44 30.02 3.55
C LEU A 497 9.07 28.73 2.79
N SER A 498 9.73 27.62 3.13
CA SER A 498 9.43 26.31 2.54
C SER A 498 8.24 25.57 3.18
N HIS A 499 7.66 26.14 4.25
CA HIS A 499 6.62 25.52 5.05
C HIS A 499 5.27 25.48 4.33
N LYS A 500 4.60 24.34 4.42
CA LYS A 500 3.25 24.11 3.86
C LYS A 500 2.51 23.10 4.72
N GLN A 501 1.20 23.27 4.91
CA GLN A 501 0.38 22.42 5.75
C GLN A 501 -1.07 22.39 5.28
N ALA A 502 -1.68 21.18 5.12
CA ALA A 502 -3.12 21.05 4.95
C ALA A 502 -3.83 21.42 6.27
N VAL A 503 -4.77 22.34 6.22
CA VAL A 503 -5.40 22.96 7.42
C VAL A 503 -6.91 22.78 7.46
N ALA A 504 -7.54 22.42 6.35
CA ALA A 504 -8.98 22.19 6.30
C ALA A 504 -9.32 21.01 5.40
N LEU A 505 -10.39 20.29 5.76
CA LEU A 505 -10.92 19.13 5.07
C LEU A 505 -12.43 19.16 5.10
N PHE A 506 -13.06 19.30 3.93
CA PHE A 506 -14.52 19.30 3.79
C PHE A 506 -14.97 18.14 2.91
N PRO A 507 -15.81 17.21 3.40
CA PRO A 507 -16.42 16.18 2.57
C PRO A 507 -17.46 16.79 1.62
N THR A 508 -17.32 16.51 0.33
CA THR A 508 -18.15 17.11 -0.73
C THR A 508 -18.68 16.04 -1.71
N SER A 509 -19.75 16.37 -2.44
CA SER A 509 -20.23 15.57 -3.57
C SER A 509 -20.07 16.33 -4.88
N SER A 510 -20.55 17.56 -4.90
CA SER A 510 -20.39 18.56 -5.96
C SER A 510 -20.32 19.93 -5.32
N LEU A 511 -19.19 20.62 -5.46
CA LEU A 511 -19.00 21.95 -4.93
C LEU A 511 -19.74 23.00 -5.75
N ARG A 512 -20.47 23.86 -5.05
CA ARG A 512 -21.07 25.07 -5.61
C ARG A 512 -20.24 26.29 -5.21
N SER A 513 -20.38 27.39 -5.94
CA SER A 513 -19.64 28.63 -5.62
C SER A 513 -19.95 29.20 -4.22
N GLY A 514 -21.17 28.99 -3.73
CA GLY A 514 -21.57 29.35 -2.36
C GLY A 514 -20.87 28.51 -1.30
N ASP A 515 -20.79 27.16 -1.50
CA ASP A 515 -20.09 26.26 -0.60
C ASP A 515 -18.60 26.62 -0.48
N LEU A 516 -17.97 26.97 -1.62
CA LEU A 516 -16.58 27.41 -1.66
C LEU A 516 -16.37 28.69 -0.84
N TYR A 517 -17.32 29.65 -0.93
CA TYR A 517 -17.24 30.90 -0.21
C TYR A 517 -17.14 30.66 1.30
N ASP A 518 -18.02 29.86 1.87
CA ASP A 518 -18.06 29.58 3.29
C ASP A 518 -16.82 28.79 3.75
N CYS A 519 -16.46 27.72 3.04
CA CYS A 519 -15.30 26.90 3.37
C CYS A 519 -14.00 27.72 3.37
N ILE A 520 -13.84 28.57 2.35
CA ILE A 520 -12.63 29.39 2.19
C ILE A 520 -12.62 30.53 3.23
N LEU A 521 -13.75 31.22 3.46
CA LEU A 521 -13.84 32.30 4.42
C LEU A 521 -13.56 31.83 5.86
N GLN A 522 -14.12 30.68 6.26
CA GLN A 522 -13.81 30.06 7.55
C GLN A 522 -12.32 29.75 7.68
N THR A 523 -11.70 29.26 6.60
CA THR A 523 -10.26 28.95 6.62
C THR A 523 -9.42 30.23 6.67
N VAL A 524 -9.78 31.27 5.91
CA VAL A 524 -9.11 32.57 5.96
C VAL A 524 -9.19 33.12 7.38
N SER A 525 -10.38 33.10 7.99
CA SER A 525 -10.58 33.56 9.38
C SER A 525 -9.65 32.86 10.36
N ALA A 526 -9.60 31.54 10.29
CA ALA A 526 -8.78 30.73 11.19
C ALA A 526 -7.27 30.99 11.01
N VAL A 527 -6.83 31.16 9.76
CA VAL A 527 -5.41 31.42 9.40
C VAL A 527 -4.99 32.82 9.83
N GLU A 528 -5.83 33.84 9.60
CA GLU A 528 -5.58 35.20 10.01
C GLU A 528 -5.58 35.33 11.56
N THR A 529 -6.52 34.68 12.24
CA THR A 529 -6.58 34.66 13.72
C THR A 529 -5.29 34.03 14.31
N ALA A 530 -4.67 33.09 13.63
CA ALA A 530 -3.39 32.51 14.05
C ALA A 530 -2.17 33.42 13.75
N GLY A 531 -2.38 34.60 13.18
CA GLY A 531 -1.35 35.59 12.90
C GLY A 531 -0.58 35.38 11.60
N LEU A 532 -1.11 34.64 10.65
CA LEU A 532 -0.63 34.57 9.26
C LEU A 532 -1.40 35.59 8.40
N LYS A 533 -0.82 36.00 7.28
CA LYS A 533 -1.36 36.98 6.35
C LYS A 533 -1.73 36.32 5.03
N VAL A 534 -3.02 36.09 4.78
CA VAL A 534 -3.49 35.51 3.54
C VAL A 534 -3.40 36.53 2.41
N ARG A 535 -2.59 36.23 1.39
CA ARG A 535 -2.36 37.10 0.23
C ARG A 535 -2.92 36.54 -1.07
N ALA A 536 -3.07 35.23 -1.16
CA ALA A 536 -3.50 34.58 -2.39
C ALA A 536 -4.38 33.35 -2.13
N ILE A 537 -5.35 33.13 -3.00
CA ILE A 537 -6.14 31.92 -3.11
C ILE A 537 -5.89 31.33 -4.49
N VAL A 538 -5.46 30.06 -4.51
CA VAL A 538 -5.06 29.35 -5.75
C VAL A 538 -5.97 28.12 -5.93
N SER A 539 -6.60 27.98 -7.10
CA SER A 539 -7.42 26.83 -7.47
C SER A 539 -7.23 26.41 -8.95
N ASP A 540 -7.83 25.30 -9.36
CA ASP A 540 -7.67 24.72 -10.71
C ASP A 540 -8.38 25.48 -11.85
N GLY A 541 -9.09 26.53 -11.55
CA GLY A 541 -9.86 27.29 -12.54
C GLY A 541 -11.12 26.56 -13.07
N ALA A 542 -11.66 25.57 -12.37
CA ALA A 542 -12.96 24.96 -12.62
C ALA A 542 -14.09 26.01 -12.64
N THR A 543 -15.23 25.68 -13.25
CA THR A 543 -16.35 26.63 -13.40
C THR A 543 -16.86 27.16 -12.04
N CYS A 544 -16.92 26.31 -11.02
CA CYS A 544 -17.32 26.70 -9.66
C CYS A 544 -16.30 27.66 -9.04
N ASN A 545 -14.99 27.40 -9.19
CA ASN A 545 -13.91 28.24 -8.68
C ASN A 545 -13.93 29.63 -9.35
N ARG A 546 -14.09 29.71 -10.66
CA ARG A 546 -14.20 30.99 -11.37
C ARG A 546 -15.45 31.78 -11.02
N LYS A 547 -16.59 31.10 -10.79
CA LYS A 547 -17.81 31.77 -10.29
C LYS A 547 -17.57 32.32 -8.88
N PHE A 548 -16.92 31.55 -8.02
CA PHE A 548 -16.52 32.00 -6.69
C PHE A 548 -15.60 33.22 -6.78
N TYR A 549 -14.58 33.22 -7.63
CA TYR A 549 -13.70 34.36 -7.84
C TYR A 549 -14.48 35.61 -8.27
N LYS A 550 -15.41 35.48 -9.23
CA LYS A 550 -16.26 36.57 -9.69
C LYS A 550 -17.18 37.13 -8.59
N LEU A 551 -17.63 36.29 -7.65
CA LEU A 551 -18.42 36.75 -6.50
C LEU A 551 -17.59 37.55 -5.50
N CYS A 552 -16.31 37.21 -5.33
CA CYS A 552 -15.43 37.83 -4.37
C CYS A 552 -14.68 39.06 -4.92
N MET A 553 -14.39 39.09 -6.24
CA MET A 553 -13.64 40.17 -6.88
C MET A 553 -14.38 41.47 -6.88
N GLN A 554 -13.68 42.54 -6.57
CA GLN A 554 -14.19 43.90 -6.78
C GLN A 554 -14.28 44.22 -8.28
N SER A 555 -15.20 45.08 -8.64
CA SER A 555 -15.44 45.52 -10.05
C SER A 555 -14.20 46.18 -10.69
N THR A 556 -13.27 46.66 -9.90
CA THR A 556 -12.07 47.40 -10.33
C THR A 556 -10.78 46.54 -10.35
N GLY A 557 -10.82 45.25 -9.95
CA GLY A 557 -9.60 44.46 -9.87
C GLY A 557 -9.82 42.96 -9.63
N ASN A 558 -8.75 42.18 -9.79
CA ASN A 558 -8.76 40.71 -9.58
C ASN A 558 -8.43 40.35 -8.12
N PHE A 559 -8.94 41.10 -7.15
CA PHE A 559 -8.73 40.91 -5.73
C PHE A 559 -10.01 41.11 -4.92
N SER A 560 -10.03 40.61 -3.70
CA SER A 560 -10.97 40.93 -2.65
C SER A 560 -10.24 41.67 -1.53
N VAL A 561 -10.92 42.60 -0.87
CA VAL A 561 -10.39 43.17 0.39
C VAL A 561 -10.41 42.07 1.44
N ASN A 562 -9.36 41.99 2.24
CA ASN A 562 -9.28 41.00 3.32
C ASN A 562 -10.26 41.39 4.43
N PRO A 563 -11.21 40.51 4.84
CA PRO A 563 -12.16 40.83 5.90
C PRO A 563 -11.54 41.17 7.28
N PHE A 564 -10.27 40.81 7.48
CA PHE A 564 -9.53 41.01 8.75
C PHE A 564 -8.55 42.17 8.70
N ASP A 565 -8.33 42.74 7.50
CA ASP A 565 -7.41 43.88 7.33
C ASP A 565 -7.79 44.60 6.03
N GLU A 566 -8.51 45.68 6.11
CA GLU A 566 -9.06 46.41 4.99
C GLU A 566 -7.98 46.99 4.04
N GLU A 567 -6.76 47.20 4.52
CA GLU A 567 -5.64 47.68 3.71
C GLU A 567 -4.99 46.59 2.89
N ARG A 568 -5.26 45.30 3.22
CA ARG A 568 -4.64 44.15 2.58
C ARG A 568 -5.59 43.47 1.62
N LYS A 569 -5.05 43.14 0.46
CA LYS A 569 -5.80 42.46 -0.63
C LYS A 569 -5.51 40.96 -0.64
N ILE A 570 -6.51 40.18 -0.99
CA ILE A 570 -6.41 38.76 -1.31
C ILE A 570 -6.59 38.61 -2.81
N TYR A 571 -5.57 38.05 -3.47
CA TYR A 571 -5.54 37.85 -4.91
C TYR A 571 -5.95 36.43 -5.31
N PHE A 572 -6.58 36.28 -6.48
CA PHE A 572 -7.07 34.99 -6.97
C PHE A 572 -6.19 34.48 -8.11
N PHE A 573 -5.88 33.18 -8.07
CA PHE A 573 -5.04 32.52 -9.08
C PHE A 573 -5.71 31.26 -9.60
N CYS A 574 -5.74 31.12 -10.93
CA CYS A 574 -5.91 29.83 -11.55
C CYS A 574 -4.54 29.16 -11.69
N ASP A 575 -4.45 27.89 -11.35
CA ASP A 575 -3.18 27.15 -11.37
C ASP A 575 -2.49 27.21 -12.74
N VAL A 576 -1.25 27.69 -12.77
CA VAL A 576 -0.49 27.91 -14.02
C VAL A 576 -0.21 26.61 -14.78
N PRO A 577 0.27 25.52 -14.14
CA PRO A 577 0.36 24.19 -14.75
C PRO A 577 -0.95 23.72 -15.41
N HIS A 578 -2.08 24.01 -14.75
CA HIS A 578 -3.40 23.66 -15.29
C HIS A 578 -3.77 24.48 -16.52
N LEU A 579 -3.51 25.78 -16.50
CA LEU A 579 -3.70 26.67 -17.66
C LEU A 579 -2.87 26.22 -18.86
N LEU A 580 -1.62 25.84 -18.64
CA LEU A 580 -0.73 25.30 -19.68
C LEU A 580 -1.27 23.98 -20.27
N LYS A 581 -1.72 23.04 -19.40
CA LYS A 581 -2.38 21.82 -19.86
C LYS A 581 -3.60 22.11 -20.73
N THR A 582 -4.43 23.08 -20.30
CA THR A 582 -5.67 23.44 -21.00
C THR A 582 -5.36 24.09 -22.35
N ALA A 583 -4.36 24.96 -22.41
CA ALA A 583 -3.89 25.57 -23.67
C ALA A 583 -3.42 24.50 -24.67
N ARG A 584 -2.58 23.54 -24.22
CA ARG A 584 -2.14 22.41 -25.03
C ARG A 584 -3.33 21.54 -25.49
N ASN A 585 -4.31 21.28 -24.61
CA ASN A 585 -5.48 20.48 -24.97
C ASN A 585 -6.39 21.22 -25.97
N ASN A 586 -6.51 22.56 -25.91
CA ASN A 586 -7.17 23.35 -26.92
C ASN A 586 -6.46 23.22 -28.29
N LEU A 587 -5.11 23.30 -28.29
CA LEU A 587 -4.30 23.09 -29.48
C LEU A 587 -4.44 21.66 -30.03
N GLU A 588 -4.45 20.63 -29.17
CA GLU A 588 -4.65 19.22 -29.58
C GLU A 588 -5.99 19.02 -30.27
N ASN A 589 -7.02 19.77 -29.86
CA ASN A 589 -8.35 19.72 -30.47
C ASN A 589 -8.49 20.65 -31.70
N ALA A 590 -7.43 21.34 -32.12
CA ALA A 590 -7.45 22.23 -33.27
C ALA A 590 -7.09 21.51 -34.56
N GLY A 591 -7.96 21.58 -35.56
CA GLY A 591 -7.76 21.02 -36.89
C GLY A 591 -9.05 20.75 -37.67
N PHE A 592 -8.99 20.62 -39.00
CA PHE A 592 -10.16 20.42 -39.85
C PHE A 592 -10.99 19.19 -39.50
N ASN A 593 -10.36 18.12 -39.07
CA ASN A 593 -11.03 16.85 -38.70
C ASN A 593 -11.38 16.76 -37.22
N ARG A 594 -11.10 17.79 -36.44
CA ARG A 594 -11.39 17.84 -35.02
C ARG A 594 -12.66 18.63 -34.77
N LYS A 595 -13.58 18.05 -33.99
CA LYS A 595 -14.94 18.63 -33.86
C LYS A 595 -15.01 19.88 -32.98
N SER A 596 -14.00 20.16 -32.12
CA SER A 596 -14.13 21.14 -31.04
C SER A 596 -13.44 22.48 -31.29
N ARG A 597 -12.33 22.54 -32.02
CA ARG A 597 -11.55 23.77 -32.23
C ARG A 597 -11.01 23.89 -33.67
N ASN A 598 -10.93 25.16 -34.15
CA ASN A 598 -10.27 25.52 -35.37
C ASN A 598 -9.52 26.84 -35.16
N LEU A 599 -8.45 26.76 -34.32
CA LEU A 599 -7.74 27.94 -33.88
C LEU A 599 -7.14 28.71 -35.02
N GLN A 600 -7.43 30.01 -35.03
CA GLN A 600 -6.99 30.93 -36.09
C GLN A 600 -6.81 32.33 -35.50
N PHE A 601 -5.66 32.95 -35.73
CA PHE A 601 -5.36 34.32 -35.32
C PHE A 601 -5.02 35.14 -36.58
N GLY A 602 -5.89 36.05 -36.95
CA GLY A 602 -5.81 36.72 -38.27
C GLY A 602 -5.86 35.66 -39.39
N ASP A 603 -4.90 35.70 -40.28
CA ASP A 603 -4.75 34.74 -41.38
C ASP A 603 -3.95 33.50 -40.98
N LYS A 604 -3.36 33.48 -39.76
CA LYS A 604 -2.49 32.40 -39.30
C LYS A 604 -3.32 31.29 -38.65
N HIS A 605 -3.18 30.07 -39.15
CA HIS A 605 -3.77 28.89 -38.57
C HIS A 605 -2.88 28.29 -37.47
N ILE A 606 -3.53 27.88 -36.39
CA ILE A 606 -2.88 27.23 -35.23
C ILE A 606 -3.40 25.79 -35.15
N ARG A 607 -2.60 24.78 -35.49
CA ARG A 607 -3.07 23.39 -35.67
C ARG A 607 -2.16 22.37 -35.03
N TRP A 608 -2.78 21.33 -34.48
CA TRP A 608 -2.03 20.18 -33.98
C TRP A 608 -1.26 19.43 -35.05
N THR A 609 -1.76 19.36 -36.25
CA THR A 609 -1.11 18.74 -37.41
C THR A 609 0.24 19.36 -37.73
N HIS A 610 0.47 20.63 -37.41
CA HIS A 610 1.77 21.28 -37.57
C HIS A 610 2.81 20.64 -36.63
N LEU A 611 2.44 20.31 -35.38
CA LEU A 611 3.33 19.60 -34.45
C LEU A 611 3.64 18.17 -34.91
N VAL A 612 2.64 17.47 -35.47
CA VAL A 612 2.84 16.14 -36.04
C VAL A 612 3.84 16.21 -37.20
N ARG A 613 3.64 17.15 -38.08
CA ARG A 613 4.53 17.41 -39.25
C ARG A 613 5.95 17.77 -38.82
N LEU A 614 6.08 18.64 -37.83
CA LEU A 614 7.39 18.96 -37.22
C LEU A 614 8.07 17.72 -36.65
N PHE A 615 7.34 16.87 -35.95
CA PHE A 615 7.89 15.65 -35.39
C PHE A 615 8.32 14.65 -36.48
N GLU A 616 7.54 14.50 -37.55
CA GLU A 616 7.87 13.65 -38.70
C GLU A 616 9.13 14.15 -39.41
N TRP A 617 9.22 15.46 -39.66
CA TRP A 617 10.40 16.09 -40.22
C TRP A 617 11.63 15.89 -39.36
N ASP A 618 11.59 16.20 -38.05
CA ASP A 618 12.68 16.00 -37.08
C ASP A 618 13.09 14.52 -36.92
N SER A 619 12.12 13.62 -37.05
CA SER A 619 12.38 12.16 -36.93
C SER A 619 13.03 11.59 -38.20
N GLY A 620 12.95 12.25 -39.31
CA GLY A 620 13.62 11.91 -40.59
C GLY A 620 15.09 12.31 -40.65
N SER A 621 15.55 13.17 -39.73
CA SER A 621 16.93 13.61 -39.65
C SER A 621 17.79 12.68 -38.74
N ASP A 622 19.03 12.46 -39.14
CA ASP A 622 20.02 11.70 -38.33
C ASP A 622 20.35 12.43 -37.03
N LEU A 623 20.28 13.75 -37.01
CA LEU A 623 20.48 14.59 -35.82
C LEU A 623 19.18 15.28 -35.43
N ARG A 624 18.50 14.72 -34.46
CA ARG A 624 17.22 15.27 -33.99
C ARG A 624 17.38 16.54 -33.16
N LEU A 625 16.66 17.60 -33.53
CA LEU A 625 16.55 18.85 -32.77
C LEU A 625 15.66 18.65 -31.49
N LEU A 626 14.71 17.75 -31.55
CA LEU A 626 13.70 17.51 -30.49
C LEU A 626 13.83 16.09 -29.87
N PRO A 627 14.95 15.72 -29.25
CA PRO A 627 15.16 14.36 -28.74
C PRO A 627 14.19 14.00 -27.58
N LYS A 628 13.61 15.01 -26.92
CA LYS A 628 12.61 14.82 -25.85
C LYS A 628 11.20 14.62 -26.36
N LEU A 629 10.90 15.01 -27.61
CA LEU A 629 9.59 14.83 -28.21
C LEU A 629 9.44 13.37 -28.67
N SER A 630 8.36 12.73 -28.22
CA SER A 630 8.05 11.32 -28.50
C SER A 630 6.59 11.18 -28.95
N PRO A 631 6.18 10.05 -29.54
CA PRO A 631 4.79 9.80 -29.90
C PRO A 631 3.78 10.03 -28.76
N GLU A 632 4.18 9.83 -27.49
CA GLU A 632 3.31 10.10 -26.33
C GLU A 632 2.92 11.58 -26.20
N HIS A 633 3.70 12.51 -26.78
CA HIS A 633 3.39 13.93 -26.77
C HIS A 633 2.35 14.30 -27.80
N LEU A 634 2.20 13.49 -28.86
CA LEU A 634 1.36 13.80 -30.03
C LEU A 634 0.07 12.95 -30.06
N TYR A 635 0.15 11.71 -29.60
CA TYR A 635 -0.98 10.77 -29.57
C TYR A 635 -1.44 10.57 -28.13
N LEU A 636 -2.22 11.54 -27.65
CA LEU A 636 -2.59 11.66 -26.24
C LEU A 636 -3.74 10.73 -25.86
N THR A 637 -3.50 9.89 -24.87
CA THR A 637 -4.56 9.20 -24.13
C THR A 637 -5.14 10.13 -23.05
N PRO A 638 -6.32 9.83 -22.47
CA PRO A 638 -6.87 10.64 -21.38
C PRO A 638 -5.88 10.87 -20.23
N SER A 639 -5.07 9.86 -19.85
CA SER A 639 -4.08 10.00 -18.80
C SER A 639 -2.86 10.84 -19.20
N LEU A 640 -2.49 10.84 -20.50
CA LEU A 640 -1.38 11.67 -21.00
C LEU A 640 -1.79 13.14 -21.11
N ARG A 641 -3.08 13.41 -21.36
CA ARG A 641 -3.63 14.78 -21.36
C ARG A 641 -3.53 15.46 -20.00
N MET A 642 -3.50 14.70 -18.92
CA MET A 642 -3.40 15.23 -17.57
C MET A 642 -1.94 15.55 -17.15
N ARG A 643 -0.93 15.15 -17.93
CA ARG A 643 0.48 15.35 -17.56
C ARG A 643 1.00 16.73 -17.97
N VAL A 644 1.30 17.58 -16.99
CA VAL A 644 1.90 18.91 -17.20
C VAL A 644 3.22 18.82 -17.93
N LYS A 645 4.09 17.87 -17.55
CA LYS A 645 5.40 17.69 -18.19
C LYS A 645 5.31 17.53 -19.72
N LEU A 646 4.31 16.76 -20.21
CA LEU A 646 4.12 16.60 -21.66
C LEU A 646 3.62 17.90 -22.31
N ALA A 647 2.77 18.66 -21.63
CA ALA A 647 2.31 19.95 -22.11
C ALA A 647 3.47 20.96 -22.21
N ALA A 648 4.30 21.06 -21.17
CA ALA A 648 5.45 21.95 -21.16
C ALA A 648 6.52 21.56 -22.20
N GLN A 649 6.67 20.28 -22.53
CA GLN A 649 7.59 19.83 -23.56
C GLN A 649 7.10 20.13 -24.97
N VAL A 650 5.79 20.07 -25.21
CA VAL A 650 5.16 20.46 -26.49
C VAL A 650 5.17 21.98 -26.67
N LEU A 651 4.77 22.72 -25.63
CA LEU A 651 4.75 24.18 -25.59
C LEU A 651 6.11 24.70 -25.06
N SER A 652 7.20 24.42 -25.76
CA SER A 652 8.55 24.79 -25.34
C SER A 652 9.29 25.59 -26.41
N LYS A 653 10.23 26.43 -25.98
CA LYS A 653 11.11 27.21 -26.87
C LYS A 653 11.88 26.33 -27.85
N SER A 654 12.25 25.12 -27.43
CA SER A 654 12.87 24.14 -28.33
C SER A 654 11.97 23.79 -29.51
N VAL A 655 10.68 23.58 -29.26
CA VAL A 655 9.68 23.29 -30.31
C VAL A 655 9.47 24.52 -31.21
N SER A 656 9.34 25.72 -30.62
CA SER A 656 9.24 26.98 -31.42
C SER A 656 10.46 27.19 -32.30
N ASN A 657 11.68 26.97 -31.78
CA ASN A 657 12.90 27.07 -32.56
C ASN A 657 12.98 26.01 -33.68
N ALA A 658 12.57 24.79 -33.43
CA ALA A 658 12.53 23.74 -34.45
C ALA A 658 11.53 24.05 -35.57
N PHE A 659 10.39 24.69 -35.27
CA PHE A 659 9.48 25.21 -36.30
C PHE A 659 10.16 26.24 -37.17
N ARG A 660 10.98 27.14 -36.58
CA ARG A 660 11.73 28.18 -37.36
C ARG A 660 12.72 27.51 -38.31
N VAL A 661 13.49 26.52 -37.84
CA VAL A 661 14.46 25.80 -38.70
C VAL A 661 13.71 25.05 -39.81
N MET A 662 12.62 24.31 -39.46
CA MET A 662 11.82 23.59 -40.45
C MET A 662 11.25 24.55 -41.53
N SER A 663 10.77 25.73 -41.13
CA SER A 663 10.26 26.73 -42.08
C SER A 663 11.33 27.29 -42.99
N GLN A 664 12.56 27.49 -42.45
CA GLN A 664 13.71 27.93 -43.25
C GLN A 664 14.17 26.89 -44.27
N GLU A 665 14.16 25.61 -43.90
CA GLU A 665 14.60 24.53 -44.80
C GLU A 665 13.53 24.14 -45.83
N THR A 666 12.25 24.14 -45.43
CA THR A 666 11.17 23.71 -46.32
C THR A 666 10.47 24.82 -47.08
N GLY A 667 10.70 26.09 -46.72
CA GLY A 667 9.94 27.26 -47.25
C GLY A 667 8.48 27.33 -46.74
N ASP A 668 8.04 26.45 -45.87
CA ASP A 668 6.65 26.37 -45.38
C ASP A 668 6.42 27.38 -44.23
N THR A 669 5.74 28.46 -44.55
CA THR A 669 5.35 29.50 -43.55
C THR A 669 3.96 29.23 -42.91
N SER A 670 3.27 28.19 -43.33
CA SER A 670 1.93 27.87 -42.81
C SER A 670 1.90 27.53 -41.30
N THR A 671 3.04 27.15 -40.74
CA THR A 671 3.22 26.77 -39.35
C THR A 671 3.44 27.94 -38.39
N GLU A 672 3.62 29.17 -38.92
CA GLU A 672 4.00 30.35 -38.14
C GLU A 672 3.02 30.67 -36.99
N GLY A 673 1.71 30.59 -37.20
CA GLY A 673 0.74 30.79 -36.11
C GLY A 673 0.89 29.79 -34.98
N THR A 674 1.23 28.54 -35.32
CA THR A 674 1.49 27.51 -34.27
C THR A 674 2.81 27.76 -33.57
N ARG A 675 3.83 28.21 -34.25
CA ARG A 675 5.12 28.60 -33.69
C ARG A 675 4.96 29.74 -32.68
N GLU A 676 4.28 30.81 -33.07
CA GLU A 676 4.00 31.96 -32.18
C GLU A 676 3.22 31.55 -30.95
N PHE A 677 2.18 30.73 -31.12
CA PHE A 677 1.40 30.19 -29.99
C PHE A 677 2.30 29.43 -29.01
N VAL A 678 3.14 28.54 -29.51
CA VAL A 678 4.09 27.77 -28.67
C VAL A 678 5.04 28.69 -27.93
N GLU A 679 5.59 29.72 -28.60
CA GLU A 679 6.55 30.67 -28.01
C GLU A 679 5.90 31.53 -26.91
N MET A 680 4.68 31.99 -27.11
CA MET A 680 3.92 32.78 -26.14
C MET A 680 3.64 31.96 -24.86
N PHE A 681 3.22 30.72 -25.01
CA PHE A 681 2.91 29.88 -23.85
C PHE A 681 4.14 29.32 -23.14
N ASP A 682 5.26 29.11 -23.83
CA ASP A 682 6.55 28.79 -23.23
C ASP A 682 7.01 29.91 -22.29
N LYS A 683 7.08 31.14 -22.80
CA LYS A 683 7.52 32.29 -22.00
C LYS A 683 6.56 32.61 -20.86
N PHE A 684 5.25 32.51 -21.10
CA PHE A 684 4.23 32.62 -20.03
C PHE A 684 4.49 31.63 -18.90
N PHE A 685 4.72 30.36 -19.24
CA PHE A 685 4.95 29.31 -18.25
C PHE A 685 6.27 29.52 -17.51
N ASP A 686 7.33 29.89 -18.19
CA ASP A 686 8.64 30.16 -17.57
C ASP A 686 8.54 31.34 -16.58
N CYS A 687 7.88 32.44 -16.94
CA CYS A 687 7.67 33.59 -16.08
C CYS A 687 6.88 33.23 -14.80
N LEU A 688 5.86 32.37 -14.91
CA LEU A 688 4.96 32.04 -13.79
C LEU A 688 5.30 30.72 -13.07
N ASN A 689 6.43 30.08 -13.41
CA ASN A 689 6.85 28.81 -12.80
C ASN A 689 8.31 28.83 -12.32
N VAL A 690 8.76 29.96 -11.79
CA VAL A 690 10.11 30.12 -11.22
C VAL A 690 10.17 29.37 -9.89
N THR A 691 10.99 28.30 -9.82
CA THR A 691 10.99 27.35 -8.70
C THR A 691 12.10 27.56 -7.68
N THR A 692 13.28 28.01 -8.12
CA THR A 692 14.46 28.20 -7.27
C THR A 692 15.25 29.43 -7.66
N LYS A 693 16.07 29.95 -6.73
CA LYS A 693 16.95 31.13 -6.97
C LYS A 693 17.91 30.94 -8.13
N SER A 694 18.45 29.73 -8.33
CA SER A 694 19.52 29.41 -9.28
C SER A 694 19.05 28.77 -10.58
N GLU A 695 17.76 28.56 -10.76
CA GLU A 695 17.23 27.84 -11.94
C GLU A 695 17.48 28.60 -13.23
N GLY A 696 17.22 29.92 -13.22
CA GLY A 696 17.39 30.79 -14.38
C GLY A 696 18.85 30.86 -14.82
N GLU A 697 19.75 31.00 -13.88
CA GLU A 697 21.20 31.01 -14.15
C GLU A 697 21.67 29.66 -14.72
N ARG A 698 21.32 28.57 -14.09
CA ARG A 698 21.68 27.21 -14.52
C ARG A 698 21.17 26.89 -15.91
N LYS A 699 19.95 27.32 -16.25
CA LYS A 699 19.32 27.10 -17.54
C LYS A 699 19.63 28.19 -18.57
N ARG A 700 20.33 29.25 -18.18
CA ARG A 700 20.58 30.46 -19.00
C ARG A 700 19.27 31.02 -19.58
N ASN A 701 18.26 31.12 -18.74
CA ASN A 701 16.94 31.60 -19.11
C ASN A 701 16.49 32.71 -18.15
N VAL A 702 16.44 33.93 -18.63
CA VAL A 702 16.07 35.13 -17.85
C VAL A 702 14.65 35.07 -17.34
N ASN A 703 13.74 34.37 -18.02
CA ASN A 703 12.35 34.22 -17.60
C ASN A 703 12.21 33.37 -16.32
N LEU A 704 13.21 32.55 -15.99
CA LEU A 704 13.25 31.70 -14.80
C LEU A 704 14.05 32.30 -13.65
N LEU A 705 14.48 33.57 -13.74
CA LEU A 705 15.11 34.28 -12.63
C LEU A 705 14.06 34.67 -11.57
N PRO A 706 14.43 34.72 -10.28
CA PRO A 706 13.54 35.27 -9.24
C PRO A 706 13.16 36.72 -9.54
N TYR A 707 11.95 37.10 -9.16
CA TYR A 707 11.51 38.50 -9.26
C TYR A 707 12.11 39.30 -8.10
N ARG A 708 12.86 40.35 -8.42
CA ARG A 708 13.57 41.19 -7.43
C ARG A 708 13.24 42.68 -7.53
N ASP A 709 12.68 43.10 -8.65
CA ASP A 709 12.41 44.50 -8.95
C ASP A 709 10.94 44.69 -9.30
N VAL A 710 10.34 45.76 -8.77
CA VAL A 710 8.96 46.16 -9.08
C VAL A 710 8.77 46.56 -10.55
N ASN A 711 9.89 46.92 -11.24
CA ASN A 711 9.91 47.28 -12.65
C ASN A 711 10.48 46.16 -13.53
N ASP A 712 10.45 44.93 -13.09
CA ASP A 712 10.87 43.77 -13.88
C ASP A 712 10.17 43.74 -15.24
N GLU A 713 10.93 43.70 -16.35
CA GLU A 713 10.42 43.73 -17.73
C GLU A 713 9.41 42.60 -18.03
N ARG A 714 9.45 41.48 -17.27
CA ARG A 714 8.51 40.37 -17.41
C ARG A 714 7.09 40.77 -17.01
N PHE A 715 6.92 41.77 -16.11
CA PHE A 715 5.59 42.26 -15.75
C PHE A 715 4.92 43.00 -16.91
N GLU A 716 5.69 43.84 -17.60
CA GLU A 716 5.22 44.51 -18.79
C GLU A 716 4.93 43.50 -19.93
N TRP A 717 5.88 42.57 -20.14
CA TRP A 717 5.65 41.51 -21.13
C TRP A 717 4.38 40.69 -20.85
N LEU A 718 4.14 40.31 -19.63
CA LEU A 718 2.93 39.55 -19.24
C LEU A 718 1.64 40.31 -19.52
N LYS A 719 1.59 41.63 -19.24
CA LYS A 719 0.41 42.46 -19.42
C LYS A 719 0.25 42.95 -20.87
N ASP A 720 1.29 43.57 -21.38
CA ASP A 720 1.21 44.38 -22.59
C ASP A 720 1.58 43.60 -23.87
N VAL A 721 2.20 42.41 -23.70
CA VAL A 721 2.48 41.50 -24.81
C VAL A 721 1.59 40.27 -24.74
N PHE A 722 1.68 39.47 -23.64
CA PHE A 722 0.96 38.20 -23.57
C PHE A 722 -0.56 38.34 -23.43
N LEU A 723 -1.07 39.16 -22.51
CA LEU A 723 -2.51 39.38 -22.41
C LEU A 723 -3.06 40.16 -23.61
N LYS A 724 -2.26 41.07 -24.17
CA LYS A 724 -2.62 41.76 -25.41
C LYS A 724 -2.74 40.79 -26.57
N TYR A 725 -1.80 39.87 -26.76
CA TYR A 725 -1.90 38.79 -27.76
C TYR A 725 -3.24 38.03 -27.66
N ILE A 726 -3.70 37.71 -26.43
CA ILE A 726 -5.00 37.04 -26.24
C ILE A 726 -6.15 37.97 -26.61
N SER A 727 -6.08 39.29 -26.30
CA SER A 727 -7.12 40.27 -26.61
C SER A 727 -7.18 40.57 -28.08
N ASP A 728 -6.03 40.78 -28.72
CA ASP A 728 -5.95 41.02 -30.19
C ASP A 728 -6.46 39.79 -30.97
N TRP A 729 -6.23 38.57 -30.43
CA TRP A 729 -6.79 37.36 -31.00
C TRP A 729 -8.33 37.36 -30.94
N GLU A 730 -8.94 37.70 -29.80
CA GLU A 730 -10.40 37.83 -29.66
C GLU A 730 -10.97 38.92 -30.60
N GLU A 731 -10.26 40.05 -30.69
CA GLU A 731 -10.66 41.16 -31.56
C GLU A 731 -10.62 40.80 -33.07
N SER A 732 -9.59 40.08 -33.50
CA SER A 732 -9.43 39.57 -34.85
C SER A 732 -10.60 38.63 -35.24
N ILE A 733 -11.10 37.84 -34.30
CA ILE A 733 -12.24 36.96 -34.52
C ILE A 733 -13.55 37.76 -34.52
N ALA A 734 -13.68 38.74 -33.62
CA ALA A 734 -14.86 39.60 -33.56
C ALA A 734 -15.04 40.41 -34.83
N SER A 735 -13.94 40.89 -35.43
CA SER A 735 -13.92 41.67 -36.66
C SER A 735 -14.17 40.84 -37.94
N THR A 736 -14.14 39.49 -37.83
CA THR A 736 -14.41 38.62 -38.98
C THR A 736 -15.91 38.56 -39.28
N PRO A 737 -16.36 39.01 -40.47
CA PRO A 737 -17.78 39.02 -40.82
C PRO A 737 -18.34 37.60 -40.99
N ASN A 738 -19.67 37.46 -40.84
CA ASN A 738 -20.47 36.26 -41.12
C ASN A 738 -20.12 35.00 -40.28
N LEU A 739 -19.39 35.13 -39.17
CA LEU A 739 -19.13 34.02 -38.26
C LEU A 739 -20.28 33.85 -37.26
N LYS A 740 -20.76 32.59 -37.12
CA LYS A 740 -21.68 32.21 -36.04
C LYS A 740 -20.97 32.24 -34.68
N ALA A 741 -21.70 32.44 -33.59
CA ALA A 741 -21.16 32.50 -32.25
C ALA A 741 -20.32 31.25 -31.89
N ILE A 742 -20.79 30.06 -32.31
CA ILE A 742 -20.09 28.79 -32.12
C ILE A 742 -18.75 28.74 -32.91
N GLU A 743 -18.72 29.29 -34.10
CA GLU A 743 -17.51 29.34 -34.94
C GLU A 743 -16.49 30.30 -34.37
N ARG A 744 -16.95 31.45 -33.86
CA ARG A 744 -16.09 32.40 -33.12
C ARG A 744 -15.40 31.75 -31.93
N GLU A 745 -16.19 31.04 -31.08
CA GLU A 745 -15.66 30.35 -29.91
C GLU A 745 -14.68 29.22 -30.29
N ARG A 746 -14.85 28.58 -31.46
CA ARG A 746 -13.95 27.54 -31.95
C ARG A 746 -12.63 28.07 -32.49
N ARG A 747 -12.55 29.34 -32.93
CA ARG A 747 -11.36 29.95 -33.48
C ARG A 747 -10.33 30.39 -32.44
N CYS A 748 -10.71 30.47 -31.16
CA CYS A 748 -9.83 30.80 -30.04
C CYS A 748 -9.74 29.64 -29.03
N ILE A 749 -8.77 29.72 -28.09
CA ILE A 749 -8.78 28.88 -26.90
C ILE A 749 -10.04 29.16 -26.09
N SER A 750 -10.44 28.19 -25.26
CA SER A 750 -11.70 28.29 -24.51
C SER A 750 -11.78 29.55 -23.65
N LYS A 751 -12.99 30.10 -23.52
CA LYS A 751 -13.27 31.29 -22.69
C LYS A 751 -12.75 31.08 -21.28
N GLU A 752 -12.91 29.85 -20.74
CA GLU A 752 -12.41 29.47 -19.44
C GLU A 752 -10.91 29.63 -19.32
N THR A 753 -10.18 29.24 -20.34
CA THR A 753 -8.70 29.37 -20.34
C THR A 753 -8.31 30.85 -20.43
N ARG A 754 -8.97 31.64 -21.30
CA ARG A 754 -8.71 33.10 -21.44
C ARG A 754 -8.98 33.86 -20.14
N ASP A 755 -10.15 33.62 -19.50
CA ASP A 755 -10.50 34.23 -18.23
C ASP A 755 -9.45 33.84 -17.14
N GLY A 756 -9.06 32.56 -17.08
CA GLY A 756 -8.04 32.10 -16.11
C GLY A 756 -6.67 32.72 -16.34
N LEU A 757 -6.23 32.89 -17.59
CA LEU A 757 -4.97 33.56 -17.92
C LEU A 757 -5.00 35.03 -17.46
N ARG A 758 -6.10 35.77 -17.72
CA ARG A 758 -6.24 37.16 -17.30
C ARG A 758 -6.25 37.31 -15.78
N ILE A 759 -7.01 36.48 -15.08
CA ILE A 759 -7.07 36.50 -13.62
C ILE A 759 -5.66 36.28 -13.07
N THR A 760 -5.00 35.21 -13.51
CA THR A 760 -3.70 34.80 -12.96
C THR A 760 -2.58 35.80 -13.24
N VAL A 761 -2.47 36.31 -14.47
CA VAL A 761 -1.44 37.30 -14.83
C VAL A 761 -1.63 38.61 -14.08
N ASN A 762 -2.86 39.17 -14.06
CA ASN A 762 -3.12 40.41 -13.36
C ASN A 762 -2.91 40.30 -11.84
N SER A 763 -3.37 39.20 -11.24
CA SER A 763 -3.15 38.93 -9.82
C SER A 763 -1.67 38.77 -9.51
N PHE A 764 -0.92 38.04 -10.35
CA PHE A 764 0.50 37.81 -10.16
C PHE A 764 1.30 39.10 -10.18
N VAL A 765 1.09 39.94 -11.21
CA VAL A 765 1.82 41.21 -11.37
C VAL A 765 1.50 42.15 -10.20
N ALA A 766 0.22 42.28 -9.84
CA ALA A 766 -0.19 43.17 -8.75
C ALA A 766 0.35 42.70 -7.39
N LEU A 767 0.13 41.44 -7.04
CA LEU A 767 0.60 40.89 -5.77
C LEU A 767 2.12 40.88 -5.67
N THR A 768 2.82 40.53 -6.74
CA THR A 768 4.30 40.47 -6.68
C THR A 768 4.90 41.85 -6.48
N LYS A 769 4.35 42.87 -7.12
CA LYS A 769 4.77 44.26 -6.91
C LYS A 769 4.52 44.72 -5.47
N GLU A 770 3.36 44.38 -4.88
CA GLU A 770 3.08 44.68 -3.46
C GLU A 770 4.06 43.96 -2.52
N LEU A 771 4.35 42.66 -2.76
CA LEU A 771 5.25 41.88 -1.93
C LEU A 771 6.70 42.37 -2.01
N LEU A 772 7.16 42.86 -3.17
CA LEU A 772 8.52 43.33 -3.35
C LEU A 772 8.83 44.63 -2.65
N VAL A 773 7.81 45.41 -2.25
CA VAL A 773 8.00 46.65 -1.45
C VAL A 773 7.89 46.41 0.06
N GLU A 774 7.55 45.17 0.50
CA GLU A 774 7.51 44.81 1.91
C GLU A 774 8.93 44.67 2.48
N ASP A 775 9.13 45.17 3.72
CA ASP A 775 10.42 45.09 4.41
C ASP A 775 10.90 43.62 4.55
N GLY A 776 12.16 43.42 4.21
CA GLY A 776 12.83 42.12 4.32
C GLY A 776 12.54 41.14 3.19
N VAL A 777 11.87 41.58 2.12
CA VAL A 777 11.65 40.76 0.91
C VAL A 777 12.73 41.02 -0.13
N GLU A 778 13.58 40.04 -0.37
CA GLU A 778 14.65 40.13 -1.37
C GLU A 778 14.17 39.70 -2.78
N TYR A 779 13.22 38.80 -2.86
CA TYR A 779 12.73 38.22 -4.11
C TYR A 779 11.41 37.45 -3.93
N VAL A 780 10.68 37.27 -5.01
CA VAL A 780 9.48 36.42 -5.10
C VAL A 780 9.71 35.31 -6.12
N LEU A 781 9.28 34.10 -5.77
CA LEU A 781 9.25 32.94 -6.67
C LEU A 781 7.80 32.69 -7.12
N SER A 782 7.55 32.73 -8.43
CA SER A 782 6.18 32.64 -8.95
C SER A 782 5.52 31.26 -8.72
N GLU A 783 6.32 30.19 -8.61
CA GLU A 783 5.83 28.83 -8.28
C GLU A 783 5.07 28.77 -6.93
N LYS A 784 5.26 29.76 -6.06
CA LYS A 784 4.55 29.83 -4.78
C LYS A 784 3.03 29.98 -4.93
N PHE A 785 2.57 30.35 -6.12
CA PHE A 785 1.16 30.50 -6.50
C PHE A 785 0.67 29.34 -7.37
N SER A 786 1.21 28.11 -7.21
CA SER A 786 0.76 26.89 -7.91
C SER A 786 0.16 25.87 -6.97
N GLN A 787 -0.69 24.98 -7.50
CA GLN A 787 -1.32 23.86 -6.78
C GLN A 787 -0.42 22.63 -6.64
N ASP A 788 0.78 22.62 -7.20
CA ASP A 788 1.71 21.48 -7.11
C ASP A 788 1.82 20.85 -5.70
N PRO A 789 1.90 21.65 -4.60
CA PRO A 789 2.00 21.07 -3.25
C PRO A 789 0.77 20.28 -2.79
N ILE A 790 -0.43 20.71 -3.15
CA ILE A 790 -1.66 20.01 -2.78
C ILE A 790 -1.88 18.78 -3.67
N GLU A 791 -1.52 18.83 -4.97
CA GLU A 791 -1.52 17.65 -5.85
C GLU A 791 -0.53 16.57 -5.34
N GLU A 792 0.68 16.97 -4.91
CA GLU A 792 1.64 16.08 -4.26
C GLU A 792 1.06 15.46 -2.99
N TYR A 793 0.37 16.27 -2.20
CA TYR A 793 -0.29 15.82 -0.97
C TYR A 793 -1.39 14.78 -1.27
N PHE A 794 -2.20 14.98 -2.29
CA PHE A 794 -3.20 14.01 -2.73
C PHE A 794 -2.58 12.69 -3.21
N SER A 795 -1.45 12.78 -3.89
CA SER A 795 -0.68 11.58 -4.24
C SER A 795 -0.24 10.80 -2.99
N LYS A 796 0.21 11.51 -1.94
CA LYS A 796 0.56 10.88 -0.65
C LYS A 796 -0.66 10.24 0.02
N GLN A 797 -1.81 10.93 0.01
CA GLN A 797 -3.08 10.41 0.56
C GLN A 797 -3.50 9.08 -0.11
N ARG A 798 -3.44 9.01 -1.43
CA ARG A 798 -3.79 7.79 -2.20
C ARG A 798 -2.85 6.62 -1.93
N HIS A 799 -1.58 6.89 -1.61
CA HIS A 799 -0.57 5.86 -1.35
C HIS A 799 -0.41 5.50 0.13
N ALA A 800 -1.03 6.25 1.03
CA ALA A 800 -1.08 5.92 2.45
C ALA A 800 -2.16 4.85 2.68
N GLY A 801 -1.78 3.71 3.20
CA GLY A 801 -2.72 2.62 3.46
C GLY A 801 -2.70 1.46 2.45
N GLY A 802 -1.80 1.45 1.47
CA GLY A 802 -1.55 0.29 0.61
C GLY A 802 -2.11 0.39 -0.80
N SER A 803 -2.88 -0.61 -1.27
CA SER A 803 -3.28 -0.75 -2.67
C SER A 803 -4.59 -0.03 -3.06
N GLY A 804 -5.20 0.73 -2.16
CA GLY A 804 -6.45 1.45 -2.44
C GLY A 804 -6.17 2.81 -3.08
N ASP A 805 -6.62 3.01 -4.31
CA ASP A 805 -6.41 4.27 -5.04
C ASP A 805 -7.30 5.43 -4.53
N ASN A 806 -8.40 5.13 -3.81
CA ASN A 806 -9.33 6.10 -3.25
C ASN A 806 -9.54 5.83 -1.75
N PRO A 807 -8.92 6.62 -0.86
CA PRO A 807 -9.13 6.50 0.58
C PRO A 807 -10.56 6.95 0.97
N GLY A 808 -11.09 6.41 2.06
CA GLY A 808 -12.30 6.94 2.70
C GLY A 808 -12.03 8.27 3.40
N ILE A 809 -13.09 9.04 3.72
CA ILE A 809 -12.94 10.35 4.39
C ILE A 809 -12.25 10.26 5.76
N ASP A 810 -12.54 9.21 6.51
CA ASP A 810 -11.90 8.89 7.79
C ASP A 810 -10.39 8.65 7.63
N GLN A 811 -9.99 7.94 6.58
CA GLN A 811 -8.59 7.70 6.26
C GLN A 811 -7.88 9.00 5.86
N VAL A 812 -8.54 9.84 5.05
CA VAL A 812 -8.01 11.16 4.67
C VAL A 812 -7.76 12.03 5.90
N ALA A 813 -8.73 12.10 6.83
CA ALA A 813 -8.62 12.86 8.07
C ALA A 813 -7.48 12.35 8.98
N ASN A 814 -7.40 11.03 9.18
CA ASN A 814 -6.33 10.40 9.96
C ASN A 814 -4.94 10.58 9.31
N ASN A 815 -4.85 10.44 7.99
CA ASN A 815 -3.62 10.66 7.24
C ASN A 815 -3.16 12.11 7.35
N MET A 816 -4.09 13.09 7.35
CA MET A 816 -3.78 14.51 7.51
C MET A 816 -3.00 14.76 8.81
N LEU A 817 -3.46 14.21 9.93
CA LEU A 817 -2.77 14.30 11.22
C LEU A 817 -1.42 13.57 11.20
N THR A 818 -1.39 12.39 10.56
CA THR A 818 -0.17 11.59 10.42
C THR A 818 0.90 12.32 9.62
N PHE A 819 0.54 12.95 8.50
CA PHE A 819 1.48 13.67 7.64
C PHE A 819 1.98 14.95 8.27
N GLN A 820 1.16 15.60 9.09
CA GLN A 820 1.59 16.76 9.88
C GLN A 820 2.74 16.36 10.82
N VAL A 821 2.61 15.25 11.53
CA VAL A 821 3.63 14.79 12.47
C VAL A 821 4.86 14.25 11.76
N ALA A 822 4.67 13.48 10.69
CA ALA A 822 5.75 12.88 9.91
C ALA A 822 6.58 13.93 9.14
N GLY A 823 6.00 15.11 8.84
CA GLY A 823 6.68 16.20 8.16
C GLY A 823 7.21 15.83 6.78
N ALA A 824 8.38 16.36 6.41
CA ALA A 824 9.04 16.10 5.13
C ALA A 824 9.50 14.64 4.96
N ALA A 825 9.57 13.85 6.03
CA ALA A 825 9.97 12.44 5.99
C ALA A 825 8.97 11.52 5.26
N VAL A 826 7.75 11.99 4.97
CA VAL A 826 6.80 11.27 4.12
C VAL A 826 7.25 11.35 2.68
N VAL A 827 7.94 10.33 2.23
CA VAL A 827 8.59 10.26 0.90
C VAL A 827 7.56 10.44 -0.23
N ALA A 828 7.88 11.33 -1.16
CA ALA A 828 7.15 11.54 -2.39
C ALA A 828 6.99 10.26 -3.22
N SER A 829 5.85 10.10 -3.89
CA SER A 829 5.63 9.01 -4.84
C SER A 829 6.60 9.13 -6.02
N LYS A 830 7.26 8.01 -6.39
CA LYS A 830 8.12 7.94 -7.59
C LYS A 830 7.38 8.18 -8.91
N TYR A 831 6.05 8.10 -8.91
CA TYR A 831 5.20 8.10 -10.11
C TYR A 831 4.15 9.21 -10.12
N GLY A 832 4.27 10.20 -9.23
CA GLY A 832 3.38 11.37 -9.23
C GLY A 832 3.66 12.29 -10.42
N ASN A 833 2.66 13.11 -10.79
CA ASN A 833 2.81 14.11 -11.86
C ASN A 833 3.85 15.19 -11.50
N VAL A 834 4.18 15.33 -10.22
CA VAL A 834 5.14 16.29 -9.67
C VAL A 834 6.29 15.52 -9.05
N THR A 835 7.46 15.56 -9.66
CA THR A 835 8.71 15.00 -9.13
C THR A 835 9.65 16.12 -8.74
N LYS A 836 9.64 16.54 -7.48
CA LYS A 836 10.71 17.34 -6.89
C LYS A 836 11.67 16.43 -6.13
N ARG A 837 12.97 16.57 -6.34
CA ARG A 837 14.01 16.00 -5.48
C ARG A 837 13.88 16.69 -4.11
N LEU A 838 13.70 15.92 -3.05
CA LEU A 838 13.85 16.40 -1.69
C LEU A 838 15.28 16.96 -1.57
N ALA A 839 15.41 18.22 -1.20
CA ALA A 839 16.67 18.73 -0.69
C ALA A 839 16.97 17.95 0.59
N ASN A 840 18.12 17.28 0.59
CA ASN A 840 18.60 16.53 1.73
C ASN A 840 19.11 17.49 2.82
N ASP A 841 19.12 16.99 4.02
CA ASP A 841 20.12 17.13 5.07
C ASP A 841 19.79 17.91 6.34
N ASP A 842 18.60 18.47 6.52
CA ASP A 842 18.28 18.99 7.85
C ASP A 842 17.41 18.01 8.64
N ILE A 843 17.95 17.54 9.77
CA ILE A 843 17.18 16.83 10.78
C ILE A 843 16.09 17.78 11.25
N ASP A 844 14.83 17.43 11.00
CA ASP A 844 13.69 18.21 11.45
C ASP A 844 13.65 18.23 12.98
N GLN A 845 14.06 19.37 13.55
CA GLN A 845 14.16 19.61 14.99
C GLN A 845 12.85 20.13 15.61
N LEU A 846 11.79 20.29 14.80
CA LEU A 846 10.50 20.77 15.33
C LEU A 846 9.99 19.86 16.46
N PRO A 847 9.42 20.43 17.52
CA PRO A 847 8.87 19.62 18.62
C PRO A 847 7.68 18.78 18.12
N LEU A 848 7.56 17.59 18.68
CA LEU A 848 6.41 16.73 18.41
C LEU A 848 5.16 17.28 19.09
N PRO A 849 3.97 17.12 18.46
CA PRO A 849 2.71 17.53 19.05
C PRO A 849 2.45 16.79 20.37
N LYS A 850 1.93 17.51 21.35
CA LYS A 850 1.52 16.94 22.64
C LYS A 850 0.00 16.91 22.70
N LYS A 851 -0.58 15.79 23.14
CA LYS A 851 -2.02 15.71 23.42
C LYS A 851 -2.36 16.72 24.50
N LYS A 852 -3.29 17.67 24.25
CA LYS A 852 -3.81 18.56 25.29
C LYS A 852 -4.44 17.67 26.38
N LYS A 853 -4.06 17.86 27.64
CA LYS A 853 -4.79 17.22 28.75
C LYS A 853 -6.19 17.79 28.75
N LYS A 854 -7.22 16.92 28.71
CA LYS A 854 -8.60 17.31 28.91
C LYS A 854 -8.78 17.83 30.32
#